data_b385ffeeb98294e5032a5838f74cbd23
#
_entry.id   b385ffeeb98294e5032a5838f74cbd23
#
_cell.length_a   1.000
_cell.length_b   1.000
_cell.length_c   1.000
_cell.angle_alpha   90.00
_cell.angle_beta   90.00
_cell.angle_gamma   90.00
#
_symmetry.space_group_name_H-M   'P 1'
#
loop_
_entity.id
_entity.type
_entity.pdbx_description
1 polymer ?
#
loop_
_entity_poly.entity_id
_entity_poly.type
_entity_poly.pdbx_seq_one_letter_code
_entity_poly.pdbx_strand_id
1 'polypeptide(L)'
;MRLSQEDITRLIDADALRDRLTALTAASDGDGSDTKIRAAVLAELKTAVKTARETVEELLNEDGGGLLCATRLSVVQDELIRVIYDFAIHHVYRVKNPSAAERMSIAAVGGYGRGTLAPGSDIDLLFILPYKQTPWGEQVVEYILYMLWDLGFKVGHATRNIDECIRLARSDMTIRTAILEARYIWGDEPLFAELEKRFDAEVVEGTSSEFIAAKLKERDDRHRRQGMSRYLVEPNIKEGKGGLRDLNTLFWIAKYHYRVNSQSDLVKKGVLTRSEYARFKKTDDFLWAVRCHLHFLTGRPEERLSFDVQREIAIRLGYTQHPGMKDVERFMKHYFLVAKEVGDLTRIICAALEEEHVKEPEGKGISAMMRRLRSGRVSNAVKPVEGAPGFVVENNRLNAASETIFETDPTNILRVFQVADKHDYNMHPKLTRLIRHSLKLVDADLRNDPEANRLFLSVLTSRHSPEKTLRKMNETGVLGRFVPEFGKVVAMMQFNMYHHYTVDEHLIRSIGVLAEIERGDSGDDHPLATDLILTLQNRKLLYVAMFLHDIAKGRPEDHSIAGAKVARKVCPRLGLNEAETETVAWLIEHHLDMSTTAQSRDLTDRKAITDFANMVQSLERLKLLLILTVADIRAVGPGVFNGWKGQLLRTLYYATEPYLSGGHTKVSHNQAIRFAKEELTGKLGHWPETDREAYLNRHYPAYWLRTEPDRLAAHAELVHKADLESKQLAFKVTPRAFEGVTELTIIAPDHPRLLSIIAGACYSTGANIVDAQIDTTTDGFALDTIFIGRELPDDDDERRRGERITRLIETTLRGDAPLPDPVSRXGSVKGRMKAFKVASEVLVNNSLSDDSTVLEISGLDRPGLLYDLTRSIATLNLNIGSAHISTFGEKVVDVFYVTDLTGQKIANIGRQDIIRERLSNAVDGNVELDPAAPVARKAQRQAS
;
A
#
# COMPACT_ATOMS: atom_id res chain seq x y z
N MET A 1 -20.62 -27.91 -0.67
CA MET A 1 -19.93 -29.20 -0.42
C MET A 1 -20.42 -29.72 0.92
N ARG A 2 -20.90 -30.96 0.99
CA ARG A 2 -21.36 -31.53 2.25
C ARG A 2 -20.32 -32.53 2.74
N LEU A 3 -19.95 -32.43 4.01
CA LEU A 3 -19.06 -33.39 4.67
C LEU A 3 -19.84 -34.65 5.00
N SER A 4 -19.18 -35.80 5.00
CA SER A 4 -19.78 -37.04 5.45
C SER A 4 -19.94 -37.02 6.98
N GLN A 5 -20.83 -37.85 7.54
CA GLN A 5 -21.01 -37.97 9.00
C GLN A 5 -19.70 -38.42 9.68
N GLU A 6 -18.93 -39.28 9.02
CA GLU A 6 -17.61 -39.74 9.50
C GLU A 6 -16.63 -38.58 9.61
N ASP A 7 -16.59 -37.68 8.56
CA ASP A 7 -15.73 -36.47 8.58
C ASP A 7 -16.15 -35.55 9.75
N ILE A 8 -17.46 -35.35 9.96
CA ILE A 8 -17.97 -34.49 11.04
C ILE A 8 -17.53 -35.03 12.40
N THR A 9 -17.72 -36.34 12.63
CA THR A 9 -17.34 -37.00 13.89
C THR A 9 -15.83 -36.89 14.15
N ARG A 10 -15.01 -37.00 13.09
CA ARG A 10 -13.55 -36.79 13.19
C ARG A 10 -13.21 -35.38 13.66
N LEU A 11 -13.98 -34.38 13.27
CA LEU A 11 -13.74 -32.97 13.63
C LEU A 11 -14.25 -32.69 15.05
N ILE A 12 -15.50 -33.11 15.34
CA ILE A 12 -16.14 -32.93 16.63
C ILE A 12 -17.19 -34.06 16.83
N ASP A 13 -16.96 -34.91 17.80
CA ASP A 13 -17.90 -35.99 18.17
C ASP A 13 -18.97 -35.39 19.10
N ALA A 14 -20.02 -34.84 18.48
CA ALA A 14 -21.09 -34.14 19.18
C ALA A 14 -21.87 -35.08 20.12
N ASP A 15 -22.05 -36.34 19.74
CA ASP A 15 -22.78 -37.32 20.57
C ASP A 15 -21.99 -37.70 21.84
N ALA A 16 -20.70 -38.01 21.66
CA ALA A 16 -19.82 -38.27 22.81
C ALA A 16 -19.72 -37.03 23.73
N LEU A 17 -19.74 -35.82 23.14
CA LEU A 17 -19.70 -34.57 23.90
C LEU A 17 -21.01 -34.39 24.70
N ARG A 18 -22.20 -34.64 24.09
CA ARG A 18 -23.48 -34.60 24.79
C ARG A 18 -23.51 -35.58 25.98
N ASP A 19 -22.99 -36.80 25.78
CA ASP A 19 -22.89 -37.82 26.82
C ASP A 19 -22.04 -37.35 28.01
N ARG A 20 -20.86 -36.77 27.74
CA ARG A 20 -19.99 -36.22 28.78
C ARG A 20 -20.66 -35.07 29.55
N LEU A 21 -21.34 -34.16 28.85
CA LEU A 21 -22.04 -33.05 29.51
C LEU A 21 -23.20 -33.54 30.36
N THR A 22 -23.94 -34.55 29.90
CA THR A 22 -25.02 -35.16 30.64
C THR A 22 -24.48 -35.84 31.91
N ALA A 23 -23.35 -36.54 31.84
CA ALA A 23 -22.70 -37.18 32.99
C ALA A 23 -22.32 -36.15 34.07
N LEU A 24 -21.95 -34.92 33.71
CA LEU A 24 -21.63 -33.84 34.66
C LEU A 24 -22.86 -33.45 35.50
N THR A 25 -24.05 -33.44 34.91
CA THR A 25 -25.29 -33.12 35.62
C THR A 25 -25.74 -34.29 36.49
N ALA A 26 -25.53 -35.54 36.06
CA ALA A 26 -25.89 -36.76 36.82
C ALA A 26 -24.97 -37.00 38.03
N ALA A 27 -23.74 -36.56 37.98
CA ALA A 27 -22.73 -36.72 39.04
C ALA A 27 -22.92 -35.73 40.22
N SER A 28 -23.81 -34.73 40.07
CA SER A 28 -24.14 -33.76 41.10
C SER A 28 -25.64 -33.73 41.34
N ASP A 29 -26.10 -33.61 42.59
CA ASP A 29 -27.51 -33.47 42.91
C ASP A 29 -28.13 -32.13 42.47
N GLY A 30 -27.39 -31.32 41.68
CA GLY A 30 -27.80 -30.03 41.18
C GLY A 30 -28.40 -30.09 39.77
N ASP A 31 -29.19 -29.09 39.40
CA ASP A 31 -29.62 -28.91 38.02
C ASP A 31 -28.49 -28.24 37.21
N GLY A 32 -28.62 -28.18 35.91
CA GLY A 32 -27.62 -27.63 35.01
C GLY A 32 -27.33 -26.14 35.20
N SER A 33 -28.07 -25.45 36.05
CA SER A 33 -27.88 -24.03 36.37
C SER A 33 -26.80 -23.77 37.42
N ASP A 34 -26.34 -24.82 38.15
CA ASP A 34 -25.28 -24.70 39.16
C ASP A 34 -23.98 -24.16 38.56
N THR A 35 -23.38 -23.19 39.21
CA THR A 35 -22.15 -22.50 38.77
C THR A 35 -20.98 -23.48 38.57
N LYS A 36 -20.87 -24.50 39.41
CA LYS A 36 -19.80 -25.51 39.30
C LYS A 36 -20.00 -26.40 38.07
N ILE A 37 -21.25 -26.81 37.81
CA ILE A 37 -21.60 -27.57 36.59
C ILE A 37 -21.33 -26.73 35.36
N ARG A 38 -21.73 -25.47 35.35
CA ARG A 38 -21.48 -24.56 34.27
C ARG A 38 -19.95 -24.41 33.96
N ALA A 39 -19.10 -24.27 34.98
CA ALA A 39 -17.65 -24.22 34.84
C ALA A 39 -17.08 -25.52 34.23
N ALA A 40 -17.59 -26.70 34.66
CA ALA A 40 -17.17 -28.00 34.14
C ALA A 40 -17.58 -28.16 32.65
N VAL A 41 -18.83 -27.80 32.34
CA VAL A 41 -19.36 -27.80 30.96
C VAL A 41 -18.47 -26.90 30.05
N LEU A 42 -18.15 -25.69 30.51
CA LEU A 42 -17.31 -24.76 29.78
C LEU A 42 -15.91 -25.35 29.51
N ALA A 43 -15.32 -26.05 30.48
CA ALA A 43 -14.01 -26.70 30.35
C ALA A 43 -14.04 -27.81 29.27
N GLU A 44 -15.10 -28.64 29.27
CA GLU A 44 -15.28 -29.67 28.22
C GLU A 44 -15.42 -29.06 26.83
N LEU A 45 -16.26 -28.03 26.72
CA LEU A 45 -16.48 -27.33 25.46
C LEU A 45 -15.18 -26.67 24.96
N LYS A 46 -14.39 -26.04 25.83
CA LYS A 46 -13.08 -25.45 25.49
C LYS A 46 -12.10 -26.47 24.89
N THR A 47 -12.06 -27.66 25.54
CA THR A 47 -11.22 -28.76 25.07
C THR A 47 -11.66 -29.24 23.68
N ALA A 48 -12.97 -29.45 23.49
CA ALA A 48 -13.53 -29.87 22.20
C ALA A 48 -13.23 -28.87 21.09
N VAL A 49 -13.44 -27.57 21.35
CA VAL A 49 -13.19 -26.49 20.37
C VAL A 49 -11.68 -26.41 19.99
N LYS A 50 -10.82 -26.52 21.00
CA LYS A 50 -9.36 -26.47 20.77
C LYS A 50 -8.91 -27.64 19.89
N THR A 51 -9.30 -28.87 20.24
CA THR A 51 -8.97 -30.07 19.46
C THR A 51 -9.52 -29.98 18.03
N ALA A 52 -10.76 -29.54 17.87
CA ALA A 52 -11.38 -29.39 16.55
C ALA A 52 -10.60 -28.37 15.67
N ARG A 53 -10.20 -27.26 16.26
CA ARG A 53 -9.43 -26.22 15.52
C ARG A 53 -8.05 -26.72 15.10
N GLU A 54 -7.37 -27.45 16.00
CA GLU A 54 -6.05 -28.06 15.70
C GLU A 54 -6.21 -29.09 14.56
N THR A 55 -7.22 -29.98 14.62
CA THR A 55 -7.51 -30.94 13.56
C THR A 55 -7.78 -30.25 12.22
N VAL A 56 -8.57 -29.16 12.22
CA VAL A 56 -8.88 -28.41 10.99
C VAL A 56 -7.62 -27.77 10.41
N GLU A 57 -6.70 -27.23 11.24
CA GLU A 57 -5.44 -26.65 10.78
C GLU A 57 -4.53 -27.75 10.18
N GLU A 58 -4.44 -28.92 10.82
CA GLU A 58 -3.68 -30.06 10.29
C GLU A 58 -4.22 -30.49 8.91
N LEU A 59 -5.52 -30.65 8.79
CA LEU A 59 -6.17 -31.01 7.52
C LEU A 59 -5.93 -29.98 6.43
N LEU A 60 -5.95 -28.67 6.77
CA LEU A 60 -5.64 -27.60 5.81
C LEU A 60 -4.20 -27.72 5.31
N ASN A 61 -3.25 -28.05 6.19
CA ASN A 61 -1.86 -28.24 5.81
C ASN A 61 -1.67 -29.50 4.93
N GLU A 62 -2.51 -30.53 5.12
CA GLU A 62 -2.47 -31.79 4.36
C GLU A 62 -3.07 -31.63 2.95
N ASP A 63 -4.29 -31.07 2.87
CA ASP A 63 -5.06 -31.06 1.61
C ASP A 63 -5.04 -29.71 0.85
N GLY A 64 -4.64 -28.63 1.52
CA GLY A 64 -4.56 -27.29 0.95
C GLY A 64 -5.90 -26.66 0.57
N GLY A 65 -7.03 -27.31 0.91
CA GLY A 65 -8.39 -26.88 0.52
C GLY A 65 -8.92 -25.74 1.39
N GLY A 66 -8.80 -24.51 0.92
CA GLY A 66 -9.22 -23.32 1.68
C GLY A 66 -10.72 -23.27 1.95
N LEU A 67 -11.51 -23.50 0.93
CA LEU A 67 -12.98 -23.54 1.06
C LEU A 67 -13.43 -24.74 1.92
N LEU A 68 -12.73 -25.86 1.79
CA LEU A 68 -12.99 -27.04 2.60
C LEU A 68 -12.70 -26.76 4.10
N CYS A 69 -11.57 -26.09 4.38
CA CYS A 69 -11.22 -25.64 5.73
C CYS A 69 -12.31 -24.74 6.32
N ALA A 70 -12.76 -23.73 5.55
CA ALA A 70 -13.83 -22.82 5.97
C ALA A 70 -15.15 -23.56 6.25
N THR A 71 -15.46 -24.58 5.45
CA THR A 71 -16.64 -25.44 5.62
C THR A 71 -16.53 -26.28 6.91
N ARG A 72 -15.34 -26.87 7.14
CA ARG A 72 -15.05 -27.66 8.36
C ARG A 72 -15.28 -26.81 9.62
N LEU A 73 -14.75 -25.58 9.63
CA LEU A 73 -14.93 -24.66 10.78
C LEU A 73 -16.40 -24.30 11.00
N SER A 74 -17.17 -24.11 9.91
CA SER A 74 -18.60 -23.83 10.00
C SER A 74 -19.35 -25.01 10.60
N VAL A 75 -19.03 -26.23 10.18
CA VAL A 75 -19.66 -27.47 10.69
C VAL A 75 -19.33 -27.69 12.17
N VAL A 76 -18.08 -27.49 12.59
CA VAL A 76 -17.68 -27.54 14.01
C VAL A 76 -18.52 -26.57 14.83
N GLN A 77 -18.71 -25.34 14.30
CA GLN A 77 -19.51 -24.33 14.98
C GLN A 77 -20.99 -24.72 15.06
N ASP A 78 -21.54 -25.30 13.99
CA ASP A 78 -22.92 -25.80 13.99
C ASP A 78 -23.13 -26.86 15.09
N GLU A 79 -22.25 -27.86 15.16
CA GLU A 79 -22.33 -28.93 16.15
C GLU A 79 -22.19 -28.39 17.58
N LEU A 80 -21.27 -27.44 17.78
CA LEU A 80 -21.10 -26.79 19.09
C LEU A 80 -22.39 -26.08 19.55
N ILE A 81 -23.02 -25.31 18.63
CA ILE A 81 -24.28 -24.59 18.93
C ILE A 81 -25.41 -25.61 19.24
N ARG A 82 -25.50 -26.70 18.48
CA ARG A 82 -26.48 -27.79 18.72
C ARG A 82 -26.30 -28.37 20.11
N VAL A 83 -25.09 -28.72 20.50
CA VAL A 83 -24.77 -29.28 21.82
C VAL A 83 -25.11 -28.28 22.93
N ILE A 84 -24.77 -27.00 22.79
CA ILE A 84 -25.08 -25.97 23.80
C ILE A 84 -26.60 -25.79 23.95
N TYR A 85 -27.32 -25.72 22.83
CA TYR A 85 -28.77 -25.57 22.82
C TYR A 85 -29.44 -26.77 23.49
N ASP A 86 -29.09 -28.01 23.11
CA ASP A 86 -29.63 -29.24 23.66
C ASP A 86 -29.40 -29.30 25.18
N PHE A 87 -28.16 -28.92 25.61
CA PHE A 87 -27.82 -28.85 27.03
C PHE A 87 -28.71 -27.83 27.76
N ALA A 88 -28.89 -26.66 27.18
CA ALA A 88 -29.70 -25.58 27.77
C ALA A 88 -31.15 -26.00 28.00
N ILE A 89 -31.79 -26.63 27.00
CA ILE A 89 -33.22 -26.99 27.08
C ILE A 89 -33.49 -28.29 27.89
N HIS A 90 -32.52 -29.22 27.92
CA HIS A 90 -32.71 -30.50 28.61
C HIS A 90 -32.20 -30.51 30.06
N HIS A 91 -31.22 -29.66 30.39
CA HIS A 91 -30.57 -29.69 31.70
C HIS A 91 -30.66 -28.39 32.50
N VAL A 92 -30.86 -27.22 31.84
CA VAL A 92 -30.87 -25.93 32.55
C VAL A 92 -32.30 -25.34 32.61
N TYR A 93 -32.96 -25.16 31.47
CA TYR A 93 -34.28 -24.49 31.38
C TYR A 93 -35.37 -25.49 30.93
N ARG A 94 -35.57 -26.53 31.69
CA ARG A 94 -36.52 -27.61 31.39
C ARG A 94 -37.97 -27.11 31.45
N VAL A 95 -38.75 -27.36 30.38
CA VAL A 95 -40.16 -27.06 30.32
C VAL A 95 -40.94 -28.40 30.40
N LYS A 96 -41.73 -28.56 31.44
CA LYS A 96 -42.50 -29.81 31.66
C LYS A 96 -43.60 -30.01 30.60
N ASN A 97 -44.25 -28.93 30.18
CA ASN A 97 -45.33 -28.93 29.17
C ASN A 97 -45.10 -27.81 28.17
N PRO A 98 -44.26 -28.01 27.15
CA PRO A 98 -43.96 -26.94 26.19
C PRO A 98 -45.19 -26.55 25.36
N SER A 99 -45.47 -25.25 25.30
CA SER A 99 -46.53 -24.70 24.46
C SER A 99 -45.95 -24.23 23.10
N ALA A 100 -46.80 -23.79 22.20
CA ALA A 100 -46.40 -23.23 20.93
C ALA A 100 -45.48 -21.97 21.10
N ALA A 101 -45.51 -21.33 22.26
CA ALA A 101 -44.71 -20.15 22.57
C ALA A 101 -43.24 -20.49 22.93
N GLU A 102 -42.95 -21.72 23.34
CA GLU A 102 -41.59 -22.19 23.65
C GLU A 102 -40.89 -22.85 22.43
N ARG A 103 -41.32 -22.50 21.21
CA ARG A 103 -40.64 -22.93 19.99
C ARG A 103 -39.58 -21.88 19.62
N MET A 104 -38.42 -22.34 19.12
CA MET A 104 -37.37 -21.48 18.69
C MET A 104 -36.57 -22.15 17.55
N SER A 105 -36.21 -21.36 16.55
CA SER A 105 -35.29 -21.80 15.48
C SER A 105 -34.02 -21.00 15.56
N ILE A 106 -32.87 -21.64 15.40
CA ILE A 106 -31.55 -21.01 15.37
C ILE A 106 -31.04 -21.06 13.91
N ALA A 107 -30.74 -19.90 13.37
CA ALA A 107 -30.19 -19.78 12.03
C ALA A 107 -28.84 -19.03 12.06
N ALA A 108 -27.88 -19.51 11.26
CA ALA A 108 -26.66 -18.77 10.92
C ALA A 108 -27.04 -17.71 9.88
N VAL A 109 -26.50 -16.51 10.02
CA VAL A 109 -26.72 -15.42 9.04
C VAL A 109 -25.38 -14.79 8.62
N GLY A 110 -25.40 -13.92 7.63
CA GLY A 110 -24.21 -13.25 7.16
C GLY A 110 -23.13 -14.21 6.65
N GLY A 111 -21.90 -14.00 7.03
CA GLY A 111 -20.77 -14.84 6.64
C GLY A 111 -20.91 -16.30 7.07
N TYR A 112 -21.38 -16.49 8.29
CA TYR A 112 -21.64 -17.82 8.87
C TYR A 112 -22.81 -18.54 8.16
N GLY A 113 -23.80 -17.79 7.71
CA GLY A 113 -24.94 -18.33 6.96
C GLY A 113 -24.54 -19.02 5.66
N ARG A 114 -23.47 -18.58 5.01
CA ARG A 114 -22.93 -19.24 3.80
C ARG A 114 -22.34 -20.64 4.06
N GLY A 115 -22.18 -21.02 5.31
CA GLY A 115 -21.53 -22.30 5.68
C GLY A 115 -20.01 -22.25 5.55
N THR A 116 -19.41 -21.06 5.70
CA THR A 116 -17.96 -20.87 5.63
C THR A 116 -17.51 -19.90 6.74
N LEU A 117 -16.50 -20.31 7.51
CA LEU A 117 -15.90 -19.48 8.56
C LEU A 117 -14.38 -19.53 8.44
N ALA A 118 -13.71 -18.41 8.67
CA ALA A 118 -12.28 -18.39 8.93
C ALA A 118 -12.04 -18.58 10.44
N PRO A 119 -10.82 -19.01 10.85
CA PRO A 119 -10.58 -19.34 12.28
C PRO A 119 -10.91 -18.22 13.27
N GLY A 120 -10.75 -16.95 12.88
CA GLY A 120 -11.08 -15.80 13.74
C GLY A 120 -12.36 -15.06 13.35
N SER A 121 -13.23 -15.67 12.54
CA SER A 121 -14.47 -15.00 12.08
C SER A 121 -15.47 -14.83 13.22
N ASP A 122 -16.22 -13.73 13.17
CA ASP A 122 -17.40 -13.51 14.02
C ASP A 122 -18.49 -14.53 13.65
N ILE A 123 -19.30 -14.90 14.62
CA ILE A 123 -20.44 -15.80 14.48
C ILE A 123 -21.70 -14.94 14.52
N ASP A 124 -22.50 -14.98 13.46
CA ASP A 124 -23.73 -14.20 13.37
C ASP A 124 -24.93 -15.15 13.48
N LEU A 125 -25.77 -14.97 14.51
CA LEU A 125 -26.91 -15.82 14.84
C LEU A 125 -28.24 -15.06 14.80
N LEU A 126 -29.26 -15.69 14.23
CA LEU A 126 -30.63 -15.23 14.27
C LEU A 126 -31.47 -16.27 15.04
N PHE A 127 -32.01 -15.86 16.19
CA PHE A 127 -32.95 -16.65 16.96
C PHE A 127 -34.34 -16.25 16.50
N ILE A 128 -35.05 -17.17 15.89
CA ILE A 128 -36.39 -16.95 15.31
C ILE A 128 -37.45 -17.49 16.31
N LEU A 129 -38.38 -16.61 16.69
CA LEU A 129 -39.44 -16.94 17.63
C LEU A 129 -40.79 -16.92 16.91
N PRO A 130 -41.78 -17.75 17.33
CA PRO A 130 -43.09 -17.75 16.66
C PRO A 130 -43.91 -16.47 16.91
N TYR A 131 -43.72 -15.86 18.08
CA TYR A 131 -44.49 -14.68 18.54
C TYR A 131 -43.58 -13.68 19.25
N LYS A 132 -44.05 -13.09 20.32
CA LYS A 132 -43.27 -12.24 21.22
C LYS A 132 -42.23 -13.06 21.99
N GLN A 133 -41.17 -12.41 22.41
CA GLN A 133 -40.14 -12.97 23.26
C GLN A 133 -40.76 -13.43 24.58
N THR A 134 -40.44 -14.69 25.01
CA THR A 134 -40.85 -15.26 26.25
C THR A 134 -39.69 -15.31 27.25
N PRO A 135 -39.94 -15.31 28.57
CA PRO A 135 -38.87 -15.45 29.55
C PRO A 135 -37.99 -16.68 29.31
N TRP A 136 -38.60 -17.81 28.91
CA TRP A 136 -37.87 -19.03 28.54
C TRP A 136 -36.94 -18.79 27.35
N GLY A 137 -37.47 -18.18 26.27
CA GLY A 137 -36.69 -17.85 25.07
C GLY A 137 -35.50 -16.94 25.38
N GLU A 138 -35.73 -15.91 26.22
CA GLU A 138 -34.67 -14.99 26.67
C GLU A 138 -33.56 -15.75 27.40
N GLN A 139 -33.92 -16.59 28.36
CA GLN A 139 -32.98 -17.37 29.17
C GLN A 139 -32.14 -18.32 28.33
N VAL A 140 -32.76 -19.03 27.38
CA VAL A 140 -32.05 -19.96 26.48
C VAL A 140 -31.06 -19.20 25.58
N VAL A 141 -31.53 -18.10 24.98
CA VAL A 141 -30.66 -17.23 24.12
C VAL A 141 -29.48 -16.70 24.94
N GLU A 142 -29.74 -16.15 26.13
CA GLU A 142 -28.67 -15.62 27.00
C GLU A 142 -27.67 -16.71 27.37
N TYR A 143 -28.15 -17.92 27.71
CA TYR A 143 -27.25 -19.03 28.06
C TYR A 143 -26.32 -19.37 26.89
N ILE A 144 -26.86 -19.51 25.68
CA ILE A 144 -26.08 -19.81 24.46
C ILE A 144 -25.03 -18.71 24.24
N LEU A 145 -25.43 -17.43 24.29
CA LEU A 145 -24.54 -16.29 24.07
C LEU A 145 -23.42 -16.24 25.12
N TYR A 146 -23.76 -16.42 26.41
CA TYR A 146 -22.75 -16.41 27.48
C TYR A 146 -21.75 -17.56 27.32
N MET A 147 -22.23 -18.78 26.96
CA MET A 147 -21.32 -19.89 26.69
C MET A 147 -20.38 -19.63 25.53
N LEU A 148 -20.90 -19.06 24.43
CA LEU A 148 -20.07 -18.71 23.26
C LEU A 148 -19.05 -17.61 23.59
N TRP A 149 -19.44 -16.59 24.35
CA TRP A 149 -18.52 -15.52 24.79
C TRP A 149 -17.43 -16.08 25.73
N ASP A 150 -17.81 -16.95 26.68
CA ASP A 150 -16.85 -17.58 27.61
C ASP A 150 -15.89 -18.53 26.88
N LEU A 151 -16.27 -19.06 25.71
CA LEU A 151 -15.43 -19.84 24.81
C LEU A 151 -14.50 -18.95 23.97
N GLY A 152 -14.68 -17.61 24.04
CA GLY A 152 -13.85 -16.63 23.33
C GLY A 152 -14.33 -16.24 21.95
N PHE A 153 -15.56 -16.61 21.56
CA PHE A 153 -16.11 -16.24 20.27
C PHE A 153 -16.69 -14.82 20.30
N LYS A 154 -16.53 -14.11 19.19
CA LYS A 154 -17.28 -12.85 18.94
C LYS A 154 -18.60 -13.22 18.28
N VAL A 155 -19.70 -12.86 18.93
CA VAL A 155 -21.05 -13.25 18.47
C VAL A 155 -21.90 -12.00 18.17
N GLY A 156 -22.26 -11.84 16.91
CA GLY A 156 -23.37 -10.97 16.51
C GLY A 156 -24.68 -11.74 16.63
N HIS A 157 -25.72 -11.14 17.17
CA HIS A 157 -26.98 -11.85 17.33
C HIS A 157 -28.20 -10.94 17.19
N ALA A 158 -29.32 -11.55 16.83
CA ALA A 158 -30.63 -10.92 16.85
C ALA A 158 -31.69 -11.97 17.26
N THR A 159 -32.63 -11.56 18.07
CA THR A 159 -33.81 -12.37 18.45
C THR A 159 -35.05 -11.68 17.90
N ARG A 160 -35.76 -12.32 16.97
CA ARG A 160 -36.87 -11.70 16.22
C ARG A 160 -37.96 -12.72 15.90
N ASN A 161 -39.17 -12.20 15.78
CA ASN A 161 -40.20 -12.98 15.10
C ASN A 161 -40.14 -12.75 13.61
N ILE A 162 -40.88 -13.52 12.81
CA ILE A 162 -40.84 -13.48 11.36
C ILE A 162 -41.29 -12.11 10.85
N ASP A 163 -42.36 -11.51 11.41
CA ASP A 163 -42.86 -10.18 11.00
C ASP A 163 -41.79 -9.12 11.14
N GLU A 164 -41.04 -9.14 12.24
CA GLU A 164 -39.92 -8.21 12.45
C GLU A 164 -38.78 -8.42 11.44
N CYS A 165 -38.45 -9.68 11.13
CA CYS A 165 -37.45 -10.02 10.12
C CYS A 165 -37.84 -9.43 8.76
N ILE A 166 -39.10 -9.61 8.34
CA ILE A 166 -39.61 -9.11 7.06
C ILE A 166 -39.62 -7.58 7.05
N ARG A 167 -40.15 -6.97 8.11
CA ARG A 167 -40.22 -5.49 8.21
C ARG A 167 -38.84 -4.84 8.12
N LEU A 168 -37.88 -5.36 8.86
CA LEU A 168 -36.54 -4.82 8.90
C LEU A 168 -35.79 -5.09 7.59
N ALA A 169 -35.96 -6.26 6.96
CA ALA A 169 -35.35 -6.58 5.66
C ALA A 169 -35.84 -5.66 4.55
N ARG A 170 -37.08 -5.13 4.64
CA ARG A 170 -37.60 -4.16 3.67
C ARG A 170 -36.89 -2.80 3.79
N SER A 171 -36.49 -2.40 5.00
CA SER A 171 -35.94 -1.07 5.28
C SER A 171 -34.42 -1.00 5.35
N ASP A 172 -33.74 -2.14 5.61
CA ASP A 172 -32.28 -2.19 5.86
C ASP A 172 -31.64 -3.23 4.94
N MET A 173 -30.75 -2.77 4.06
CA MET A 173 -30.06 -3.57 3.05
C MET A 173 -29.08 -4.58 3.70
N THR A 174 -28.52 -4.25 4.85
CA THR A 174 -27.61 -5.15 5.60
C THR A 174 -28.40 -6.33 6.16
N ILE A 175 -29.55 -6.05 6.78
CA ILE A 175 -30.45 -7.08 7.33
C ILE A 175 -31.02 -7.94 6.19
N ARG A 176 -31.40 -7.31 5.05
CA ARG A 176 -31.86 -8.02 3.84
C ARG A 176 -30.80 -9.02 3.37
N THR A 177 -29.54 -8.58 3.32
CA THR A 177 -28.42 -9.45 2.89
C THR A 177 -28.17 -10.57 3.91
N ALA A 178 -28.24 -10.27 5.20
CA ALA A 178 -28.04 -11.26 6.26
C ALA A 178 -29.11 -12.38 6.18
N ILE A 179 -30.38 -12.00 5.94
CA ILE A 179 -31.49 -12.99 5.82
C ILE A 179 -31.37 -13.75 4.47
N LEU A 180 -30.93 -13.11 3.39
CA LEU A 180 -30.65 -13.80 2.11
C LEU A 180 -29.65 -14.94 2.30
N GLU A 181 -28.71 -14.80 3.22
CA GLU A 181 -27.67 -15.79 3.53
C GLU A 181 -28.07 -16.75 4.65
N ALA A 182 -29.27 -16.58 5.23
CA ALA A 182 -29.71 -17.37 6.38
C ALA A 182 -29.68 -18.88 6.08
N ARG A 183 -29.26 -19.65 7.07
CA ARG A 183 -29.15 -21.11 6.99
C ARG A 183 -29.56 -21.70 8.33
N TYR A 184 -30.49 -22.68 8.30
CA TYR A 184 -30.93 -23.41 9.50
C TYR A 184 -29.75 -24.12 10.18
N ILE A 185 -29.67 -24.00 11.51
CA ILE A 185 -28.70 -24.73 12.36
C ILE A 185 -29.46 -25.80 13.18
N TRP A 186 -30.42 -25.37 13.99
CA TRP A 186 -31.08 -26.28 14.96
C TRP A 186 -32.41 -25.70 15.46
N GLY A 187 -33.22 -26.55 16.14
CA GLY A 187 -34.48 -26.16 16.73
C GLY A 187 -35.68 -26.41 15.80
N ASP A 188 -36.59 -25.46 15.73
CA ASP A 188 -37.86 -25.60 14.99
C ASP A 188 -37.65 -25.29 13.49
N GLU A 189 -37.47 -26.33 12.68
CA GLU A 189 -37.23 -26.22 11.23
C GLU A 189 -38.43 -25.61 10.48
N PRO A 190 -39.69 -25.97 10.73
CA PRO A 190 -40.83 -25.30 10.09
C PRO A 190 -40.88 -23.79 10.27
N LEU A 191 -40.45 -23.29 11.42
CA LEU A 191 -40.38 -21.82 11.69
C LEU A 191 -39.34 -21.13 10.76
N PHE A 192 -38.21 -21.76 10.54
CA PHE A 192 -37.19 -21.27 9.61
C PHE A 192 -37.70 -21.31 8.17
N ALA A 193 -38.34 -22.41 7.76
CA ALA A 193 -38.90 -22.57 6.42
C ALA A 193 -39.97 -21.50 6.11
N GLU A 194 -40.78 -21.12 7.13
CA GLU A 194 -41.76 -20.05 7.03
C GLU A 194 -41.04 -18.67 6.76
N LEU A 195 -39.96 -18.40 7.46
CA LEU A 195 -39.15 -17.18 7.24
C LEU A 195 -38.66 -17.14 5.82
N GLU A 196 -38.04 -18.22 5.31
CA GLU A 196 -37.51 -18.29 3.93
C GLU A 196 -38.62 -17.99 2.90
N LYS A 197 -39.77 -18.67 3.04
CA LYS A 197 -40.90 -18.52 2.13
C LYS A 197 -41.42 -17.08 2.12
N ARG A 198 -41.62 -16.48 3.29
CA ARG A 198 -42.13 -15.12 3.44
C ARG A 198 -41.12 -14.07 2.95
N PHE A 199 -39.82 -14.28 3.25
CA PHE A 199 -38.75 -13.41 2.77
C PHE A 199 -38.73 -13.35 1.24
N ASP A 200 -38.83 -14.51 0.60
CA ASP A 200 -38.83 -14.61 -0.85
C ASP A 200 -40.03 -13.85 -1.47
N ALA A 201 -41.24 -14.12 -0.96
CA ALA A 201 -42.48 -13.54 -1.49
C ALA A 201 -42.66 -12.05 -1.16
N GLU A 202 -42.26 -11.61 0.03
CA GLU A 202 -42.58 -10.28 0.55
C GLU A 202 -41.41 -9.26 0.46
N VAL A 203 -40.17 -9.73 0.28
CA VAL A 203 -39.01 -8.83 0.26
C VAL A 203 -38.25 -8.90 -1.07
N VAL A 204 -38.02 -10.11 -1.59
CA VAL A 204 -37.17 -10.32 -2.75
C VAL A 204 -37.94 -10.08 -4.05
N GLU A 205 -39.19 -10.52 -4.14
CA GLU A 205 -39.99 -10.35 -5.35
C GLU A 205 -40.17 -8.88 -5.70
N GLY A 206 -39.81 -8.51 -6.95
CA GLY A 206 -39.97 -7.16 -7.48
C GLY A 206 -38.92 -6.13 -7.05
N THR A 207 -37.94 -6.48 -6.22
CA THR A 207 -36.93 -5.54 -5.68
C THR A 207 -35.49 -5.76 -6.15
N SER A 208 -35.29 -6.58 -7.18
CA SER A 208 -33.96 -6.93 -7.70
C SER A 208 -33.11 -5.72 -8.11
N SER A 209 -33.72 -4.78 -8.85
CA SER A 209 -32.97 -3.57 -9.32
C SER A 209 -32.45 -2.73 -8.16
N GLU A 210 -33.28 -2.55 -7.12
CA GLU A 210 -32.89 -1.83 -5.90
C GLU A 210 -31.72 -2.52 -5.20
N PHE A 211 -31.79 -3.84 -5.04
CA PHE A 211 -30.75 -4.64 -4.37
C PHE A 211 -29.43 -4.58 -5.14
N ILE A 212 -29.46 -4.76 -6.46
CA ILE A 212 -28.28 -4.71 -7.34
C ILE A 212 -27.61 -3.34 -7.22
N ALA A 213 -28.39 -2.24 -7.36
CA ALA A 213 -27.84 -0.88 -7.26
C ALA A 213 -27.17 -0.62 -5.90
N ALA A 214 -27.82 -1.06 -4.81
CA ALA A 214 -27.29 -0.90 -3.45
C ALA A 214 -25.98 -1.67 -3.26
N LYS A 215 -25.90 -2.93 -3.73
CA LYS A 215 -24.72 -3.77 -3.58
C LYS A 215 -23.53 -3.29 -4.43
N LEU A 216 -23.79 -2.79 -5.62
CA LEU A 216 -22.72 -2.22 -6.47
C LEU A 216 -22.19 -0.91 -5.86
N LYS A 217 -23.06 -0.07 -5.32
CA LYS A 217 -22.66 1.16 -4.61
C LYS A 217 -21.80 0.81 -3.37
N GLU A 218 -22.27 -0.13 -2.55
CA GLU A 218 -21.54 -0.61 -1.35
C GLU A 218 -20.12 -1.10 -1.72
N ARG A 219 -20.00 -1.88 -2.83
CA ARG A 219 -18.72 -2.36 -3.35
C ARG A 219 -17.81 -1.19 -3.75
N ASP A 220 -18.34 -0.21 -4.48
CA ASP A 220 -17.55 0.93 -4.98
C ASP A 220 -17.09 1.82 -3.81
N ASP A 221 -17.94 2.04 -2.80
CA ASP A 221 -17.58 2.78 -1.58
C ASP A 221 -16.46 2.04 -0.80
N ARG A 222 -16.55 0.71 -0.71
CA ARG A 222 -15.52 -0.12 -0.09
C ARG A 222 -14.18 -0.01 -0.83
N HIS A 223 -14.20 -0.08 -2.16
CA HIS A 223 -12.99 0.04 -2.98
C HIS A 223 -12.31 1.40 -2.75
N ARG A 224 -13.08 2.50 -2.65
CA ARG A 224 -12.53 3.83 -2.34
C ARG A 224 -11.79 3.83 -1.00
N ARG A 225 -12.39 3.24 0.03
CA ARG A 225 -11.78 3.16 1.37
C ARG A 225 -10.53 2.27 1.42
N GLN A 226 -10.44 1.24 0.56
CA GLN A 226 -9.35 0.26 0.54
C GLN A 226 -8.25 0.59 -0.49
N GLY A 227 -8.25 1.80 -1.07
CA GLY A 227 -7.18 2.29 -1.94
C GLY A 227 -7.38 2.10 -3.43
N MET A 228 -8.56 1.71 -3.89
CA MET A 228 -8.97 1.60 -5.31
C MET A 228 -8.18 0.59 -6.17
N SER A 229 -6.97 0.18 -5.78
CA SER A 229 -6.13 -0.73 -6.56
C SER A 229 -6.21 -2.17 -6.04
N ARG A 230 -6.22 -3.14 -6.96
CA ARG A 230 -6.06 -4.57 -6.62
C ARG A 230 -4.60 -5.00 -6.56
N TYR A 231 -3.68 -4.06 -6.83
CA TYR A 231 -2.25 -4.34 -6.96
C TYR A 231 -1.42 -3.70 -5.83
N LEU A 232 -2.06 -3.44 -4.68
CA LEU A 232 -1.36 -3.00 -3.45
C LEU A 232 -0.50 -4.14 -2.92
N VAL A 233 0.75 -3.88 -2.59
CA VAL A 233 1.70 -4.93 -2.14
C VAL A 233 1.36 -5.50 -0.76
N GLU A 234 0.57 -4.81 0.05
CA GLU A 234 0.00 -5.33 1.31
C GLU A 234 -1.55 -5.31 1.23
N PRO A 235 -2.16 -6.21 0.45
CA PRO A 235 -3.60 -6.16 0.21
C PRO A 235 -4.42 -6.70 1.39
N ASN A 236 -5.67 -6.21 1.51
CA ASN A 236 -6.68 -6.81 2.40
C ASN A 236 -7.39 -7.92 1.62
N ILE A 237 -7.25 -9.17 2.06
CA ILE A 237 -7.77 -10.39 1.39
C ILE A 237 -9.30 -10.37 1.29
N LYS A 238 -9.96 -9.86 2.31
CA LYS A 238 -11.43 -9.87 2.41
C LYS A 238 -12.05 -8.65 1.74
N GLU A 239 -11.65 -7.43 2.17
CA GLU A 239 -12.30 -6.18 1.80
C GLU A 239 -11.65 -5.46 0.62
N GLY A 240 -10.39 -5.79 0.29
CA GLY A 240 -9.64 -5.19 -0.80
C GLY A 240 -10.26 -5.49 -2.16
N LYS A 241 -9.94 -4.65 -3.14
CA LYS A 241 -10.40 -4.83 -4.53
C LYS A 241 -9.83 -6.13 -5.11
N GLY A 242 -10.70 -7.02 -5.53
CA GLY A 242 -10.32 -8.37 -5.98
C GLY A 242 -10.26 -9.41 -4.86
N GLY A 243 -10.72 -9.07 -3.66
CA GLY A 243 -10.78 -9.98 -2.50
C GLY A 243 -12.10 -10.74 -2.39
N LEU A 244 -12.23 -11.51 -1.32
CA LEU A 244 -13.39 -12.38 -1.05
C LEU A 244 -14.73 -11.63 -1.06
N ARG A 245 -14.77 -10.39 -0.55
CA ARG A 245 -16.01 -9.61 -0.49
C ARG A 245 -16.56 -9.30 -1.89
N ASP A 246 -15.68 -9.18 -2.89
CA ASP A 246 -16.12 -8.97 -4.28
C ASP A 246 -16.82 -10.23 -4.82
N LEU A 247 -16.27 -11.43 -4.57
CA LEU A 247 -16.93 -12.70 -4.92
C LEU A 247 -18.27 -12.85 -4.19
N ASN A 248 -18.30 -12.51 -2.89
CA ASN A 248 -19.54 -12.56 -2.10
C ASN A 248 -20.59 -11.61 -2.67
N THR A 249 -20.20 -10.37 -3.03
CA THR A 249 -21.10 -9.38 -3.62
C THR A 249 -21.72 -9.91 -4.91
N LEU A 250 -20.92 -10.53 -5.77
CA LEU A 250 -21.40 -11.16 -7.01
C LEU A 250 -22.40 -12.29 -6.73
N PHE A 251 -22.08 -13.13 -5.75
CA PHE A 251 -22.95 -14.25 -5.40
C PHE A 251 -24.27 -13.77 -4.77
N TRP A 252 -24.23 -12.73 -3.93
CA TRP A 252 -25.46 -12.13 -3.35
C TRP A 252 -26.37 -11.59 -4.45
N ILE A 253 -25.82 -10.83 -5.40
CA ILE A 253 -26.57 -10.31 -6.54
C ILE A 253 -27.16 -11.47 -7.36
N ALA A 254 -26.36 -12.48 -7.61
CA ALA A 254 -26.77 -13.66 -8.38
C ALA A 254 -27.88 -14.46 -7.63
N LYS A 255 -27.70 -14.70 -6.34
CA LYS A 255 -28.69 -15.41 -5.49
C LYS A 255 -30.02 -14.66 -5.45
N TYR A 256 -29.95 -13.34 -5.26
CA TYR A 256 -31.13 -12.47 -5.17
C TYR A 256 -31.89 -12.37 -6.49
N HIS A 257 -31.17 -12.14 -7.59
CA HIS A 257 -31.77 -11.86 -8.91
C HIS A 257 -32.18 -13.13 -9.65
N TYR A 258 -31.26 -14.12 -9.75
CA TYR A 258 -31.49 -15.35 -10.53
C TYR A 258 -32.16 -16.46 -9.72
N ARG A 259 -32.40 -16.25 -8.43
CA ARG A 259 -33.02 -17.24 -7.52
C ARG A 259 -32.22 -18.55 -7.54
N VAL A 260 -30.91 -18.47 -7.40
CA VAL A 260 -30.01 -19.64 -7.37
C VAL A 260 -29.59 -19.93 -5.91
N ASN A 261 -29.45 -21.18 -5.58
CA ASN A 261 -29.04 -21.62 -4.24
C ASN A 261 -27.55 -21.94 -4.17
N SER A 262 -26.93 -22.19 -5.30
CA SER A 262 -25.50 -22.48 -5.40
C SER A 262 -24.84 -21.77 -6.59
N GLN A 263 -23.56 -21.59 -6.52
CA GLN A 263 -22.74 -21.01 -7.59
C GLN A 263 -22.83 -21.86 -8.88
N SER A 264 -22.99 -23.19 -8.78
CA SER A 264 -23.11 -24.09 -9.93
C SER A 264 -24.42 -23.86 -10.71
N ASP A 265 -25.45 -23.35 -10.04
CA ASP A 265 -26.73 -23.05 -10.72
C ASP A 265 -26.62 -21.88 -11.70
N LEU A 266 -25.60 -21.02 -11.56
CA LEU A 266 -25.31 -19.94 -12.50
C LEU A 266 -24.92 -20.47 -13.88
N VAL A 267 -24.35 -21.69 -13.94
CA VAL A 267 -24.05 -22.35 -15.21
C VAL A 267 -25.36 -22.81 -15.88
N LYS A 268 -26.29 -23.39 -15.08
CA LYS A 268 -27.61 -23.82 -15.56
C LYS A 268 -28.44 -22.64 -16.10
N LYS A 269 -28.28 -21.47 -15.49
CA LYS A 269 -28.96 -20.22 -15.90
C LYS A 269 -28.26 -19.51 -17.08
N GLY A 270 -27.09 -20.00 -17.52
CA GLY A 270 -26.34 -19.40 -18.62
C GLY A 270 -25.59 -18.11 -18.28
N VAL A 271 -25.50 -17.75 -16.99
CA VAL A 271 -24.79 -16.56 -16.50
C VAL A 271 -23.28 -16.77 -16.59
N LEU A 272 -22.81 -17.97 -16.24
CA LEU A 272 -21.41 -18.39 -16.34
C LEU A 272 -21.27 -19.60 -17.26
N THR A 273 -20.21 -19.65 -18.04
CA THR A 273 -19.79 -20.86 -18.73
C THR A 273 -19.17 -21.84 -17.72
N ARG A 274 -19.04 -23.12 -18.11
CA ARG A 274 -18.37 -24.14 -17.27
C ARG A 274 -16.93 -23.73 -16.93
N SER A 275 -16.21 -23.13 -17.87
CA SER A 275 -14.83 -22.67 -17.64
C SER A 275 -14.76 -21.48 -16.68
N GLU A 276 -15.71 -20.54 -16.77
CA GLU A 276 -15.80 -19.39 -15.86
C GLU A 276 -16.14 -19.84 -14.43
N TYR A 277 -17.05 -20.83 -14.31
CA TYR A 277 -17.38 -21.42 -13.01
C TYR A 277 -16.17 -22.14 -12.39
N ALA A 278 -15.41 -22.89 -13.19
CA ALA A 278 -14.19 -23.56 -12.72
C ALA A 278 -13.17 -22.54 -12.18
N ARG A 279 -13.03 -21.41 -12.90
CA ARG A 279 -12.15 -20.29 -12.45
C ARG A 279 -12.68 -19.66 -11.16
N PHE A 280 -13.99 -19.43 -11.07
CA PHE A 280 -14.63 -18.90 -9.84
C PHE A 280 -14.29 -19.78 -8.64
N LYS A 281 -14.51 -21.09 -8.77
CA LYS A 281 -14.26 -22.06 -7.68
C LYS A 281 -12.78 -22.08 -7.25
N LYS A 282 -11.88 -22.09 -8.21
CA LYS A 282 -10.42 -22.10 -7.96
C LYS A 282 -9.98 -20.81 -7.24
N THR A 283 -10.50 -19.67 -7.67
CA THR A 283 -10.22 -18.34 -7.11
C THR A 283 -10.73 -18.24 -5.67
N ASP A 284 -11.97 -18.67 -5.44
CA ASP A 284 -12.61 -18.66 -4.11
C ASP A 284 -11.82 -19.56 -3.14
N ASP A 285 -11.49 -20.78 -3.57
CA ASP A 285 -10.72 -21.74 -2.75
C ASP A 285 -9.33 -21.19 -2.37
N PHE A 286 -8.61 -20.61 -3.32
CA PHE A 286 -7.30 -20.00 -3.07
C PHE A 286 -7.38 -18.86 -2.04
N LEU A 287 -8.34 -17.94 -2.23
CA LEU A 287 -8.49 -16.81 -1.29
C LEU A 287 -8.87 -17.29 0.13
N TRP A 288 -9.70 -18.34 0.21
CA TRP A 288 -10.03 -18.97 1.50
C TRP A 288 -8.80 -19.64 2.13
N ALA A 289 -7.96 -20.33 1.35
CA ALA A 289 -6.73 -20.95 1.85
C ALA A 289 -5.79 -19.87 2.46
N VAL A 290 -5.56 -18.79 1.70
CA VAL A 290 -4.73 -17.66 2.19
C VAL A 290 -5.30 -17.09 3.49
N ARG A 291 -6.63 -16.86 3.54
CA ARG A 291 -7.31 -16.27 4.71
C ARG A 291 -7.23 -17.18 5.93
N CYS A 292 -7.48 -18.47 5.77
CA CYS A 292 -7.44 -19.43 6.88
C CYS A 292 -6.02 -19.56 7.43
N HIS A 293 -5.01 -19.69 6.55
CA HIS A 293 -3.62 -19.70 6.99
C HIS A 293 -3.23 -18.42 7.72
N LEU A 294 -3.70 -17.26 7.25
CA LEU A 294 -3.41 -15.97 7.88
C LEU A 294 -3.99 -15.90 9.31
N HIS A 295 -5.25 -16.34 9.50
CA HIS A 295 -5.87 -16.37 10.81
C HIS A 295 -5.18 -17.37 11.76
N PHE A 296 -4.81 -18.57 11.28
CA PHE A 296 -4.08 -19.54 12.07
C PHE A 296 -2.70 -19.04 12.48
N LEU A 297 -1.98 -18.42 11.52
CA LEU A 297 -0.63 -17.90 11.75
C LEU A 297 -0.62 -16.77 12.80
N THR A 298 -1.59 -15.85 12.72
CA THR A 298 -1.62 -14.64 13.57
C THR A 298 -2.38 -14.85 14.88
N GLY A 299 -3.20 -15.92 14.98
CA GLY A 299 -4.07 -16.17 16.13
C GLY A 299 -5.21 -15.14 16.27
N ARG A 300 -5.47 -14.34 15.26
CA ARG A 300 -6.47 -13.25 15.29
C ARG A 300 -7.12 -13.07 13.91
N PRO A 301 -8.24 -12.31 13.81
CA PRO A 301 -8.92 -12.08 12.51
C PRO A 301 -8.17 -11.05 11.67
N GLU A 302 -6.92 -11.36 11.31
CA GLU A 302 -6.09 -10.51 10.44
C GLU A 302 -6.50 -10.71 8.99
N GLU A 303 -6.80 -9.61 8.30
CA GLU A 303 -7.23 -9.63 6.89
C GLU A 303 -6.21 -8.99 5.96
N ARG A 304 -5.15 -8.39 6.49
CA ARG A 304 -4.11 -7.72 5.69
C ARG A 304 -2.89 -8.64 5.54
N LEU A 305 -2.50 -8.89 4.29
CA LEU A 305 -1.27 -9.59 3.94
C LEU A 305 -0.09 -8.63 4.05
N SER A 306 0.31 -8.30 5.28
CA SER A 306 1.48 -7.45 5.53
C SER A 306 2.79 -8.22 5.29
N PHE A 307 3.87 -7.50 5.02
CA PHE A 307 5.17 -8.10 4.66
C PHE A 307 5.66 -9.16 5.65
N ASP A 308 5.41 -8.96 6.95
CA ASP A 308 5.84 -9.87 8.01
C ASP A 308 5.17 -11.25 7.94
N VAL A 309 3.96 -11.35 7.38
CA VAL A 309 3.24 -12.64 7.26
C VAL A 309 3.37 -13.27 5.87
N GLN A 310 3.64 -12.49 4.81
CA GLN A 310 3.64 -12.98 3.42
C GLN A 310 4.58 -14.16 3.21
N ARG A 311 5.78 -14.10 3.80
CA ARG A 311 6.79 -15.16 3.61
C ARG A 311 6.34 -16.48 4.24
N GLU A 312 5.83 -16.44 5.46
CA GLU A 312 5.34 -17.64 6.15
C GLU A 312 4.13 -18.25 5.43
N ILE A 313 3.22 -17.39 4.95
CA ILE A 313 2.06 -17.84 4.15
C ILE A 313 2.54 -18.51 2.85
N ALA A 314 3.54 -17.94 2.19
CA ALA A 314 4.11 -18.54 0.96
C ALA A 314 4.63 -19.96 1.25
N ILE A 315 5.35 -20.15 2.37
CA ILE A 315 5.88 -21.45 2.79
C ILE A 315 4.73 -22.43 3.06
N ARG A 316 3.73 -22.04 3.85
CA ARG A 316 2.56 -22.86 4.18
C ARG A 316 1.77 -23.31 2.94
N LEU A 317 1.74 -22.45 1.91
CA LEU A 317 1.07 -22.75 0.62
C LEU A 317 2.00 -23.49 -0.37
N GLY A 318 3.24 -23.87 0.04
CA GLY A 318 4.14 -24.68 -0.76
C GLY A 318 4.90 -23.95 -1.86
N TYR A 319 5.03 -22.63 -1.79
CA TYR A 319 5.81 -21.87 -2.78
C TYR A 319 7.30 -22.03 -2.52
N THR A 320 8.07 -22.28 -3.58
CA THR A 320 9.52 -22.46 -3.54
C THR A 320 10.22 -21.39 -4.36
N GLN A 321 11.46 -21.13 -4.03
CA GLN A 321 12.30 -20.16 -4.75
C GLN A 321 12.66 -20.67 -6.15
N HIS A 322 12.70 -19.76 -7.13
CA HIS A 322 13.19 -20.01 -8.50
C HIS A 322 14.21 -18.94 -8.90
N PRO A 323 15.10 -19.23 -9.87
CA PRO A 323 16.04 -18.22 -10.34
C PRO A 323 15.33 -16.91 -10.76
N GLY A 324 15.73 -15.80 -10.16
CA GLY A 324 15.17 -14.48 -10.43
C GLY A 324 13.87 -14.13 -9.69
N MET A 325 13.34 -15.05 -8.84
CA MET A 325 12.09 -14.75 -8.10
C MET A 325 12.01 -15.53 -6.79
N LYS A 326 11.86 -14.82 -5.69
CA LYS A 326 11.71 -15.40 -4.35
C LYS A 326 10.37 -16.16 -4.22
N ASP A 327 10.30 -17.09 -3.27
CA ASP A 327 9.07 -17.82 -2.89
C ASP A 327 7.90 -16.86 -2.63
N VAL A 328 8.12 -15.84 -1.81
CA VAL A 328 7.12 -14.82 -1.45
C VAL A 328 6.66 -14.02 -2.68
N GLU A 329 7.56 -13.69 -3.60
CA GLU A 329 7.23 -12.96 -4.82
C GLU A 329 6.37 -13.81 -5.76
N ARG A 330 6.65 -15.12 -5.84
CA ARG A 330 5.85 -16.10 -6.60
C ARG A 330 4.43 -16.22 -6.02
N PHE A 331 4.32 -16.33 -4.69
CA PHE A 331 3.03 -16.36 -4.00
C PHE A 331 2.23 -15.09 -4.30
N MET A 332 2.84 -13.92 -4.11
CA MET A 332 2.15 -12.65 -4.31
C MET A 332 1.77 -12.43 -5.79
N LYS A 333 2.62 -12.86 -6.74
CA LYS A 333 2.27 -12.84 -8.17
C LYS A 333 1.00 -13.67 -8.43
N HIS A 334 0.91 -14.88 -7.86
CA HIS A 334 -0.29 -15.72 -7.99
C HIS A 334 -1.49 -15.01 -7.34
N TYR A 335 -1.33 -14.43 -6.15
CA TYR A 335 -2.38 -13.65 -5.48
C TYR A 335 -2.93 -12.54 -6.38
N PHE A 336 -2.06 -11.74 -7.01
CA PHE A 336 -2.49 -10.64 -7.89
C PHE A 336 -3.19 -11.14 -9.16
N LEU A 337 -2.77 -12.28 -9.71
CA LEU A 337 -3.46 -12.91 -10.83
C LEU A 337 -4.86 -13.40 -10.42
N VAL A 338 -4.99 -13.92 -9.22
CA VAL A 338 -6.30 -14.31 -8.64
C VAL A 338 -7.18 -13.06 -8.44
N ALA A 339 -6.65 -11.97 -7.89
CA ALA A 339 -7.39 -10.71 -7.72
C ALA A 339 -7.85 -10.12 -9.06
N LYS A 340 -7.04 -10.25 -10.11
CA LYS A 340 -7.41 -9.89 -11.48
C LYS A 340 -8.58 -10.75 -11.96
N GLU A 341 -8.55 -12.06 -11.73
CA GLU A 341 -9.60 -13.01 -12.09
C GLU A 341 -10.94 -12.67 -11.41
N VAL A 342 -10.92 -12.27 -10.11
CA VAL A 342 -12.12 -11.78 -9.41
C VAL A 342 -12.73 -10.59 -10.16
N GLY A 343 -11.88 -9.65 -10.59
CA GLY A 343 -12.32 -8.49 -11.37
C GLY A 343 -13.00 -8.88 -12.69
N ASP A 344 -12.49 -9.91 -13.34
CA ASP A 344 -13.03 -10.42 -14.60
C ASP A 344 -14.40 -11.09 -14.40
N LEU A 345 -14.53 -11.91 -13.39
CA LEU A 345 -15.79 -12.54 -12.99
C LEU A 345 -16.86 -11.48 -12.64
N THR A 346 -16.44 -10.41 -11.97
CA THR A 346 -17.31 -9.26 -11.67
C THR A 346 -17.90 -8.67 -12.95
N ARG A 347 -17.05 -8.43 -13.96
CA ARG A 347 -17.49 -7.84 -15.24
C ARG A 347 -18.45 -8.75 -15.98
N ILE A 348 -18.23 -10.07 -15.95
CA ILE A 348 -19.09 -11.05 -16.62
C ILE A 348 -20.51 -11.01 -16.03
N ILE A 349 -20.63 -11.05 -14.72
CA ILE A 349 -21.94 -11.04 -14.03
C ILE A 349 -22.64 -9.68 -14.23
N CYS A 350 -21.93 -8.57 -14.14
CA CYS A 350 -22.51 -7.24 -14.40
C CYS A 350 -23.00 -7.12 -15.85
N ALA A 351 -22.27 -7.72 -16.82
CA ALA A 351 -22.68 -7.74 -18.22
C ALA A 351 -23.98 -8.52 -18.43
N ALA A 352 -24.10 -9.70 -17.82
CA ALA A 352 -25.32 -10.51 -17.90
C ALA A 352 -26.53 -9.75 -17.35
N LEU A 353 -26.37 -9.08 -16.20
CA LEU A 353 -27.41 -8.25 -15.58
C LEU A 353 -27.86 -7.09 -16.48
N GLU A 354 -26.93 -6.41 -17.12
CA GLU A 354 -27.24 -5.30 -18.03
C GLU A 354 -28.01 -5.78 -19.25
N GLU A 355 -27.65 -6.93 -19.83
CA GLU A 355 -28.34 -7.50 -20.99
C GLU A 355 -29.80 -7.85 -20.65
N GLU A 356 -30.07 -8.34 -19.45
CA GLU A 356 -31.43 -8.68 -19.01
C GLU A 356 -32.27 -7.42 -18.79
N HIS A 357 -31.72 -6.36 -18.21
CA HIS A 357 -32.45 -5.09 -18.03
C HIS A 357 -32.84 -4.42 -19.35
N VAL A 358 -32.03 -4.62 -20.41
CA VAL A 358 -32.35 -4.12 -21.77
C VAL A 358 -33.50 -4.90 -22.38
N LYS A 359 -33.71 -6.17 -22.01
CA LYS A 359 -34.74 -7.04 -22.56
C LYS A 359 -36.10 -6.93 -21.86
N GLU A 360 -36.20 -6.33 -20.68
CA GLU A 360 -37.49 -6.13 -19.99
C GLU A 360 -38.29 -5.00 -20.65
N PRO A 361 -39.54 -5.26 -21.04
CA PRO A 361 -40.41 -4.22 -21.64
C PRO A 361 -40.67 -3.09 -20.61
N GLU A 362 -40.73 -1.85 -21.10
CA GLU A 362 -40.96 -0.65 -20.29
C GLU A 362 -42.24 -0.78 -19.44
N GLY A 363 -42.04 -1.00 -18.14
CA GLY A 363 -43.15 -0.96 -17.16
C GLY A 363 -43.76 0.42 -17.06
N LYS A 364 -45.09 0.51 -17.07
CA LYS A 364 -45.83 1.76 -16.80
C LYS A 364 -45.82 2.03 -15.28
N GLY A 365 -45.07 3.05 -14.85
CA GLY A 365 -45.06 3.44 -13.43
C GLY A 365 -44.19 4.67 -13.14
N ILE A 366 -44.41 5.24 -11.95
CA ILE A 366 -43.75 6.49 -11.47
C ILE A 366 -42.22 6.36 -11.45
N SER A 367 -41.70 5.14 -11.26
CA SER A 367 -40.26 4.87 -11.28
C SER A 367 -39.62 5.06 -12.67
N ALA A 368 -40.39 4.79 -13.74
CA ALA A 368 -39.95 5.02 -15.11
C ALA A 368 -39.87 6.53 -15.42
N MET A 369 -40.77 7.30 -14.83
CA MET A 369 -40.83 8.77 -14.95
C MET A 369 -39.67 9.44 -14.19
N MET A 370 -39.33 8.95 -13.00
CA MET A 370 -38.14 9.44 -12.24
C MET A 370 -36.83 9.10 -12.92
N ARG A 371 -36.75 7.97 -13.59
CA ARG A 371 -35.59 7.57 -14.37
C ARG A 371 -35.39 8.48 -15.60
N ARG A 372 -36.48 8.90 -16.25
CA ARG A 372 -36.45 9.88 -17.36
C ARG A 372 -35.99 11.27 -16.93
N LEU A 373 -36.22 11.64 -15.67
CA LEU A 373 -35.77 12.94 -15.11
C LEU A 373 -34.31 12.97 -14.66
N ARG A 374 -33.74 11.81 -14.27
CA ARG A 374 -32.35 11.69 -13.81
C ARG A 374 -31.35 11.32 -14.93
N SER A 375 -31.78 10.58 -15.92
CA SER A 375 -30.95 10.29 -17.10
C SER A 375 -31.55 11.11 -18.26
N GLY A 376 -30.82 12.11 -18.71
CA GLY A 376 -31.11 12.70 -20.00
C GLY A 376 -31.31 11.56 -21.02
N ARG A 377 -32.26 11.67 -21.92
CA ARG A 377 -32.67 10.66 -22.93
C ARG A 377 -31.54 9.68 -23.30
N VAL A 378 -31.51 8.52 -22.67
CA VAL A 378 -30.68 7.43 -23.15
C VAL A 378 -31.38 6.84 -24.37
N SER A 379 -30.96 7.28 -25.55
CA SER A 379 -31.38 6.69 -26.80
C SER A 379 -30.77 5.27 -26.88
N ASN A 380 -31.64 4.26 -26.99
CA ASN A 380 -31.23 2.88 -27.29
C ASN A 380 -30.70 2.75 -28.73
N ALA A 381 -30.47 3.85 -29.42
CA ALA A 381 -29.96 3.83 -30.79
C ALA A 381 -28.50 3.39 -30.83
N VAL A 382 -28.21 2.33 -31.50
CA VAL A 382 -26.85 1.93 -31.86
C VAL A 382 -26.34 2.93 -32.88
N LYS A 383 -25.27 3.66 -32.55
CA LYS A 383 -24.70 4.71 -33.43
C LYS A 383 -23.30 4.28 -33.88
N PRO A 384 -22.99 4.35 -35.18
CA PRO A 384 -21.62 4.11 -35.62
C PRO A 384 -20.66 5.19 -35.05
N VAL A 385 -19.44 4.81 -34.79
CA VAL A 385 -18.40 5.76 -34.32
C VAL A 385 -17.81 6.45 -35.55
N GLU A 386 -17.85 7.78 -35.57
CA GLU A 386 -17.29 8.57 -36.67
C GLU A 386 -15.79 8.34 -36.78
N GLY A 387 -15.31 8.00 -37.99
CA GLY A 387 -13.89 7.74 -38.26
C GLY A 387 -13.36 6.41 -37.75
N ALA A 388 -14.24 5.53 -37.25
CA ALA A 388 -13.84 4.22 -36.78
C ALA A 388 -14.81 3.13 -37.25
N PRO A 389 -14.76 2.79 -38.55
CA PRO A 389 -15.66 1.80 -39.11
C PRO A 389 -15.54 0.45 -38.42
N GLY A 390 -16.69 -0.20 -38.19
CA GLY A 390 -16.74 -1.46 -37.45
C GLY A 390 -16.97 -1.30 -35.95
N PHE A 391 -16.97 -0.06 -35.42
CA PHE A 391 -17.28 0.22 -34.01
C PHE A 391 -18.58 1.02 -33.90
N VAL A 392 -19.32 0.73 -32.83
CA VAL A 392 -20.61 1.37 -32.53
C VAL A 392 -20.64 1.79 -31.04
N VAL A 393 -21.48 2.78 -30.75
CA VAL A 393 -21.80 3.15 -29.37
C VAL A 393 -23.19 2.61 -29.03
N GLU A 394 -23.26 1.81 -28.00
CA GLU A 394 -24.46 1.21 -27.45
C GLU A 394 -24.54 1.54 -25.96
N ASN A 395 -25.63 2.21 -25.54
CA ASN A 395 -25.81 2.64 -24.14
C ASN A 395 -24.59 3.45 -23.60
N ASN A 396 -24.09 4.36 -24.42
CA ASN A 396 -22.92 5.19 -24.12
C ASN A 396 -21.62 4.39 -23.88
N ARG A 397 -21.54 3.17 -24.44
CA ARG A 397 -20.36 2.30 -24.39
C ARG A 397 -19.96 1.86 -25.79
N LEU A 398 -18.66 1.75 -25.99
CA LEU A 398 -18.06 1.29 -27.24
C LEU A 398 -18.29 -0.21 -27.39
N ASN A 399 -18.83 -0.63 -28.56
CA ASN A 399 -19.04 -2.03 -28.88
C ASN A 399 -18.57 -2.29 -30.32
N ALA A 400 -18.43 -3.58 -30.69
CA ALA A 400 -18.14 -4.01 -32.06
C ALA A 400 -19.46 -4.14 -32.84
N ALA A 401 -19.45 -3.71 -34.08
CA ALA A 401 -20.58 -3.91 -34.98
C ALA A 401 -20.71 -5.38 -35.46
N SER A 402 -19.60 -6.12 -35.43
CA SER A 402 -19.51 -7.53 -35.82
C SER A 402 -18.62 -8.33 -34.89
N GLU A 403 -18.95 -9.57 -34.63
CA GLU A 403 -18.14 -10.50 -33.83
C GLU A 403 -16.83 -10.89 -34.54
N THR A 404 -16.77 -10.71 -35.88
CA THR A 404 -15.59 -11.08 -36.70
C THR A 404 -14.64 -9.89 -36.92
N ILE A 405 -14.88 -8.73 -36.33
CA ILE A 405 -14.13 -7.49 -36.59
C ILE A 405 -12.61 -7.69 -36.43
N PHE A 406 -12.17 -8.43 -35.40
CA PHE A 406 -10.76 -8.69 -35.11
C PHE A 406 -10.15 -9.77 -36.03
N GLU A 407 -10.96 -10.70 -36.53
CA GLU A 407 -10.51 -11.71 -37.48
C GLU A 407 -10.31 -11.10 -38.87
N THR A 408 -11.20 -10.16 -39.24
CA THR A 408 -11.15 -9.42 -40.51
C THR A 408 -9.94 -8.48 -40.59
N ASP A 409 -9.66 -7.76 -39.51
CA ASP A 409 -8.53 -6.84 -39.40
C ASP A 409 -8.02 -6.87 -37.94
N PRO A 410 -6.93 -7.62 -37.65
CA PRO A 410 -6.37 -7.68 -36.29
C PRO A 410 -5.90 -6.34 -35.71
N THR A 411 -5.58 -5.33 -36.55
CA THR A 411 -5.20 -4.00 -36.05
C THR A 411 -6.33 -3.35 -35.24
N ASN A 412 -7.58 -3.77 -35.45
CA ASN A 412 -8.73 -3.30 -34.70
C ASN A 412 -8.63 -3.65 -33.22
N ILE A 413 -7.79 -4.64 -32.83
CA ILE A 413 -7.50 -4.95 -31.41
C ILE A 413 -6.79 -3.75 -30.72
N LEU A 414 -5.95 -3.01 -31.45
CA LEU A 414 -5.30 -1.79 -30.94
C LEU A 414 -6.22 -0.55 -31.17
N ARG A 415 -6.87 -0.49 -32.35
CA ARG A 415 -7.75 0.64 -32.72
C ARG A 415 -8.88 0.86 -31.71
N VAL A 416 -9.45 -0.22 -31.16
CA VAL A 416 -10.54 -0.12 -30.18
C VAL A 416 -10.13 0.68 -28.93
N PHE A 417 -8.87 0.55 -28.48
CA PHE A 417 -8.37 1.30 -27.33
C PHE A 417 -8.11 2.75 -27.69
N GLN A 418 -7.59 3.02 -28.87
CA GLN A 418 -7.38 4.38 -29.36
C GLN A 418 -8.72 5.13 -29.49
N VAL A 419 -9.75 4.45 -30.01
CA VAL A 419 -11.11 4.99 -30.14
C VAL A 419 -11.71 5.25 -28.75
N ALA A 420 -11.55 4.32 -27.82
CA ALA A 420 -12.06 4.45 -26.46
C ALA A 420 -11.39 5.64 -25.74
N ASP A 421 -10.09 5.84 -25.92
CA ASP A 421 -9.34 6.95 -25.34
C ASP A 421 -9.77 8.30 -25.96
N LYS A 422 -9.82 8.39 -27.28
CA LYS A 422 -10.15 9.61 -28.03
C LYS A 422 -11.51 10.19 -27.65
N HIS A 423 -12.50 9.31 -27.42
CA HIS A 423 -13.89 9.70 -27.16
C HIS A 423 -14.32 9.52 -25.70
N ASP A 424 -13.39 9.10 -24.82
CA ASP A 424 -13.64 8.75 -23.42
C ASP A 424 -14.78 7.71 -23.24
N TYR A 425 -14.86 6.74 -24.14
CA TYR A 425 -15.88 5.69 -24.03
C TYR A 425 -15.42 4.56 -23.09
N ASN A 426 -16.33 4.11 -22.26
CA ASN A 426 -16.16 2.83 -21.58
C ASN A 426 -16.49 1.69 -22.55
N MET A 427 -15.83 0.56 -22.42
CA MET A 427 -16.05 -0.59 -23.28
C MET A 427 -17.30 -1.36 -22.85
N HIS A 428 -18.10 -1.80 -23.82
CA HIS A 428 -19.20 -2.72 -23.57
C HIS A 428 -18.62 -4.08 -23.12
N PRO A 429 -19.24 -4.77 -22.15
CA PRO A 429 -18.74 -6.07 -21.69
C PRO A 429 -18.60 -7.13 -22.80
N LYS A 430 -19.52 -7.14 -23.79
CA LYS A 430 -19.42 -8.03 -24.97
C LYS A 430 -18.12 -7.77 -25.75
N LEU A 431 -17.78 -6.50 -25.95
CA LEU A 431 -16.54 -6.11 -26.62
C LEU A 431 -15.32 -6.60 -25.84
N THR A 432 -15.32 -6.43 -24.51
CA THR A 432 -14.23 -6.90 -23.65
C THR A 432 -14.06 -8.43 -23.75
N ARG A 433 -15.18 -9.17 -23.76
CA ARG A 433 -15.17 -10.63 -23.94
C ARG A 433 -14.62 -11.01 -25.32
N LEU A 434 -15.06 -10.31 -26.37
CA LEU A 434 -14.59 -10.52 -27.75
C LEU A 434 -13.09 -10.28 -27.89
N ILE A 435 -12.56 -9.18 -27.31
CA ILE A 435 -11.12 -8.88 -27.29
C ILE A 435 -10.35 -10.07 -26.66
N ARG A 436 -10.82 -10.57 -25.52
CA ARG A 436 -10.15 -11.70 -24.84
C ARG A 436 -10.13 -12.98 -25.66
N HIS A 437 -11.21 -13.29 -26.34
CA HIS A 437 -11.28 -14.46 -27.24
C HIS A 437 -10.34 -14.30 -28.45
N SER A 438 -10.08 -13.04 -28.83
CA SER A 438 -9.25 -12.71 -30.01
C SER A 438 -7.76 -12.52 -29.65
N LEU A 439 -7.33 -12.73 -28.38
CA LEU A 439 -5.93 -12.55 -27.96
C LEU A 439 -4.92 -13.37 -28.76
N LYS A 440 -5.34 -14.51 -29.31
CA LYS A 440 -4.50 -15.34 -30.20
C LYS A 440 -4.04 -14.61 -31.46
N LEU A 441 -4.80 -13.59 -31.89
CA LEU A 441 -4.49 -12.75 -33.06
C LEU A 441 -3.38 -11.71 -32.75
N VAL A 442 -3.01 -11.54 -31.48
CA VAL A 442 -1.89 -10.65 -31.08
C VAL A 442 -0.61 -11.49 -31.16
N ASP A 443 -0.22 -11.78 -32.37
CA ASP A 443 0.93 -12.63 -32.73
C ASP A 443 2.14 -11.76 -33.17
N ALA A 444 3.14 -12.39 -33.79
CA ALA A 444 4.35 -11.71 -34.25
C ALA A 444 4.04 -10.71 -35.39
N ASP A 445 3.10 -11.06 -36.27
CA ASP A 445 2.75 -10.21 -37.42
C ASP A 445 2.09 -8.92 -36.93
N LEU A 446 1.09 -9.01 -36.06
CA LEU A 446 0.43 -7.84 -35.49
C LEU A 446 1.42 -6.99 -34.66
N ARG A 447 2.33 -7.63 -33.91
CA ARG A 447 3.34 -6.90 -33.11
C ARG A 447 4.29 -6.07 -33.98
N ASN A 448 4.56 -6.54 -35.21
CA ASN A 448 5.47 -5.83 -36.14
C ASN A 448 4.71 -4.94 -37.15
N ASP A 449 3.38 -4.94 -37.10
CA ASP A 449 2.57 -4.14 -38.01
C ASP A 449 2.75 -2.64 -37.71
N PRO A 450 3.14 -1.81 -38.70
CA PRO A 450 3.35 -0.38 -38.47
C PRO A 450 2.11 0.37 -37.97
N GLU A 451 0.91 0.03 -38.46
CA GLU A 451 -0.32 0.69 -38.03
C GLU A 451 -0.66 0.30 -36.58
N ALA A 452 -0.50 -0.97 -36.20
CA ALA A 452 -0.72 -1.42 -34.81
C ALA A 452 0.24 -0.68 -33.84
N ASN A 453 1.51 -0.51 -34.22
CA ASN A 453 2.48 0.22 -33.41
C ASN A 453 2.17 1.73 -33.35
N ARG A 454 1.71 2.33 -34.44
CA ARG A 454 1.26 3.73 -34.48
C ARG A 454 0.07 3.94 -33.55
N LEU A 455 -0.91 3.02 -33.57
CA LEU A 455 -2.10 3.04 -32.69
C LEU A 455 -1.70 2.91 -31.23
N PHE A 456 -0.79 1.99 -30.91
CA PHE A 456 -0.27 1.81 -29.55
C PHE A 456 0.44 3.09 -29.06
N LEU A 457 1.31 3.65 -29.89
CA LEU A 457 2.04 4.86 -29.54
C LEU A 457 1.09 6.06 -29.32
N SER A 458 0.01 6.15 -30.12
CA SER A 458 -1.01 7.20 -29.94
C SER A 458 -1.75 7.08 -28.60
N VAL A 459 -1.98 5.85 -28.13
CA VAL A 459 -2.57 5.61 -26.78
C VAL A 459 -1.56 5.97 -25.69
N LEU A 460 -0.31 5.51 -25.83
CA LEU A 460 0.76 5.73 -24.86
C LEU A 460 1.03 7.23 -24.63
N THR A 461 0.98 8.02 -25.70
CA THR A 461 1.28 9.45 -25.68
C THR A 461 0.02 10.34 -25.67
N SER A 462 -1.13 9.76 -25.37
CA SER A 462 -2.40 10.49 -25.35
C SER A 462 -2.42 11.60 -24.28
N ARG A 463 -3.04 12.72 -24.60
CA ARG A 463 -3.29 13.83 -23.68
C ARG A 463 -4.62 13.66 -22.91
N HIS A 464 -5.42 12.63 -23.23
CA HIS A 464 -6.69 12.37 -22.57
C HIS A 464 -6.48 11.57 -21.29
N SER A 465 -6.58 10.24 -21.37
CA SER A 465 -6.49 9.35 -20.18
C SER A 465 -5.66 8.10 -20.51
N PRO A 466 -4.34 8.26 -20.83
CA PRO A 466 -3.52 7.11 -21.21
C PRO A 466 -3.47 6.04 -20.11
N GLU A 467 -3.42 6.43 -18.84
CA GLU A 467 -3.43 5.49 -17.70
C GLU A 467 -4.67 4.59 -17.72
N LYS A 468 -5.87 5.18 -17.88
CA LYS A 468 -7.15 4.45 -17.93
C LYS A 468 -7.15 3.43 -19.08
N THR A 469 -6.66 3.85 -20.23
CA THR A 469 -6.63 3.03 -21.45
C THR A 469 -5.59 1.91 -21.34
N LEU A 470 -4.37 2.20 -20.92
CA LEU A 470 -3.31 1.20 -20.71
C LEU A 470 -3.72 0.17 -19.64
N ARG A 471 -4.37 0.63 -18.57
CA ARG A 471 -4.91 -0.28 -17.54
C ARG A 471 -5.94 -1.24 -18.16
N LYS A 472 -6.81 -0.73 -19.04
CA LYS A 472 -7.79 -1.55 -19.75
C LYS A 472 -7.10 -2.57 -20.69
N MET A 473 -6.04 -2.13 -21.41
CA MET A 473 -5.23 -3.05 -22.25
C MET A 473 -4.56 -4.13 -21.38
N ASN A 474 -4.07 -3.78 -20.19
CA ASN A 474 -3.47 -4.74 -19.25
C ASN A 474 -4.52 -5.72 -18.72
N GLU A 475 -5.68 -5.22 -18.31
CA GLU A 475 -6.79 -6.05 -17.79
C GLU A 475 -7.30 -7.05 -18.84
N THR A 476 -7.41 -6.65 -20.09
CA THR A 476 -7.85 -7.52 -21.18
C THR A 476 -6.77 -8.51 -21.63
N GLY A 477 -5.50 -8.26 -21.27
CA GLY A 477 -4.36 -9.10 -21.68
C GLY A 477 -3.69 -8.66 -22.97
N VAL A 478 -4.20 -7.63 -23.64
CA VAL A 478 -3.65 -7.13 -24.92
C VAL A 478 -2.26 -6.54 -24.70
N LEU A 479 -2.06 -5.73 -23.63
CA LEU A 479 -0.79 -5.02 -23.40
C LEU A 479 0.39 -5.99 -23.29
N GLY A 480 0.27 -7.02 -22.45
CA GLY A 480 1.33 -8.02 -22.24
C GLY A 480 1.56 -8.95 -23.44
N ARG A 481 0.55 -9.08 -24.34
CA ARG A 481 0.73 -9.83 -25.59
C ARG A 481 1.36 -8.97 -26.68
N PHE A 482 0.98 -7.69 -26.74
CA PHE A 482 1.52 -6.74 -27.74
C PHE A 482 2.96 -6.34 -27.41
N VAL A 483 3.27 -6.16 -26.11
CA VAL A 483 4.62 -5.93 -25.62
C VAL A 483 4.99 -7.09 -24.68
N PRO A 484 5.59 -8.19 -25.22
CA PRO A 484 5.87 -9.38 -24.40
C PRO A 484 6.77 -9.11 -23.20
N GLU A 485 7.67 -8.13 -23.29
CA GLU A 485 8.54 -7.72 -22.19
C GLU A 485 7.71 -7.19 -21.02
N PHE A 486 6.66 -6.40 -21.30
CA PHE A 486 5.68 -5.95 -20.31
C PHE A 486 4.91 -7.14 -19.71
N GLY A 487 4.58 -8.12 -20.53
CA GLY A 487 3.91 -9.34 -20.07
C GLY A 487 4.66 -10.09 -18.98
N LYS A 488 5.99 -9.98 -18.96
CA LYS A 488 6.85 -10.64 -17.95
C LYS A 488 6.73 -9.99 -16.57
N VAL A 489 6.46 -8.68 -16.52
CA VAL A 489 6.35 -7.93 -15.25
C VAL A 489 4.91 -7.77 -14.77
N VAL A 490 3.93 -8.32 -15.48
CA VAL A 490 2.51 -8.30 -15.07
C VAL A 490 2.35 -9.02 -13.74
N ALA A 491 1.69 -8.35 -12.78
CA ALA A 491 1.42 -8.84 -11.44
C ALA A 491 2.72 -9.13 -10.63
N MET A 492 3.86 -8.60 -11.07
CA MET A 492 5.13 -8.79 -10.38
C MET A 492 5.24 -7.81 -9.21
N MET A 493 5.49 -8.34 -8.01
CA MET A 493 5.79 -7.56 -6.82
C MET A 493 7.29 -7.64 -6.52
N GLN A 494 7.87 -6.55 -6.06
CA GLN A 494 9.17 -6.55 -5.42
C GLN A 494 8.96 -6.61 -3.90
N PHE A 495 9.61 -7.58 -3.24
CA PHE A 495 9.46 -7.74 -1.80
C PHE A 495 10.34 -6.73 -1.07
N ASN A 496 9.85 -5.49 -0.99
CA ASN A 496 10.46 -4.36 -0.25
C ASN A 496 9.35 -3.39 0.20
N MET A 497 9.67 -2.52 1.16
CA MET A 497 8.71 -1.56 1.73
C MET A 497 8.60 -0.26 0.93
N TYR A 498 9.43 -0.07 -0.09
CA TYR A 498 9.46 1.16 -0.88
C TYR A 498 8.30 1.22 -1.87
N HIS A 499 8.04 0.13 -2.60
CA HIS A 499 7.02 0.08 -3.65
C HIS A 499 5.65 -0.26 -3.07
N HIS A 500 4.64 0.53 -3.41
CA HIS A 500 3.25 0.32 -3.00
C HIS A 500 2.44 -0.53 -3.98
N TYR A 501 2.94 -0.70 -5.21
CA TYR A 501 2.22 -1.35 -6.32
C TYR A 501 3.09 -2.40 -7.01
N THR A 502 2.44 -3.28 -7.79
CA THR A 502 3.14 -4.20 -8.71
C THR A 502 3.83 -3.41 -9.82
N VAL A 503 4.87 -4.00 -10.43
CA VAL A 503 5.69 -3.33 -11.46
C VAL A 503 4.83 -2.85 -12.64
N ASP A 504 3.91 -3.68 -13.13
CA ASP A 504 3.01 -3.30 -14.23
C ASP A 504 2.08 -2.14 -13.86
N GLU A 505 1.54 -2.14 -12.65
CA GLU A 505 0.68 -1.03 -12.17
C GLU A 505 1.52 0.25 -11.99
N HIS A 506 2.75 0.13 -11.46
CA HIS A 506 3.67 1.28 -11.34
C HIS A 506 3.96 1.91 -12.71
N LEU A 507 4.29 1.09 -13.73
CA LEU A 507 4.54 1.58 -15.09
C LEU A 507 3.31 2.31 -15.68
N ILE A 508 2.11 1.77 -15.47
CA ILE A 508 0.86 2.38 -15.95
C ILE A 508 0.58 3.70 -15.20
N ARG A 509 0.76 3.72 -13.87
CA ARG A 509 0.55 4.92 -13.05
C ARG A 509 1.55 6.02 -13.40
N SER A 510 2.80 5.67 -13.68
CA SER A 510 3.84 6.66 -14.05
C SER A 510 3.48 7.39 -15.35
N ILE A 511 2.85 6.70 -16.31
CA ILE A 511 2.30 7.34 -17.52
C ILE A 511 1.14 8.29 -17.14
N GLY A 512 0.30 7.90 -16.18
CA GLY A 512 -0.78 8.76 -15.68
C GLY A 512 -0.26 10.05 -15.06
N VAL A 513 0.74 9.92 -14.17
CA VAL A 513 1.40 11.08 -13.53
C VAL A 513 2.03 12.00 -14.57
N LEU A 514 2.69 11.41 -15.58
CA LEU A 514 3.30 12.18 -16.67
C LEU A 514 2.26 12.99 -17.45
N ALA A 515 1.10 12.37 -17.74
CA ALA A 515 -0.02 13.05 -18.41
C ALA A 515 -0.63 14.17 -17.52
N GLU A 516 -0.71 13.98 -16.20
CA GLU A 516 -1.14 15.01 -15.24
C GLU A 516 -0.19 16.22 -15.25
N ILE A 517 1.12 15.96 -15.24
CA ILE A 517 2.17 17.01 -15.32
C ILE A 517 1.98 17.80 -16.65
N GLU A 518 1.79 17.08 -17.76
CA GLU A 518 1.65 17.73 -19.08
C GLU A 518 0.39 18.60 -19.19
N ARG A 519 -0.71 18.20 -18.53
CA ARG A 519 -1.95 19.00 -18.50
C ARG A 519 -1.88 20.17 -17.52
N GLY A 520 -0.87 20.18 -16.64
CA GLY A 520 -0.75 21.19 -15.58
C GLY A 520 -1.61 20.90 -14.35
N ASP A 521 -2.19 19.72 -14.25
CA ASP A 521 -3.06 19.33 -13.11
C ASP A 521 -2.29 19.30 -11.78
N SER A 522 -0.95 19.22 -11.84
CA SER A 522 -0.03 19.13 -10.69
C SER A 522 0.94 20.32 -10.63
N GLY A 523 0.58 21.47 -11.20
CA GLY A 523 1.48 22.62 -11.30
C GLY A 523 1.97 23.15 -9.96
N ASP A 524 1.16 23.10 -8.94
CA ASP A 524 1.56 23.55 -7.58
C ASP A 524 2.56 22.59 -6.93
N ASP A 525 2.44 21.29 -7.19
CA ASP A 525 3.33 20.26 -6.62
C ASP A 525 4.67 20.15 -7.37
N HIS A 526 4.63 20.34 -8.71
CA HIS A 526 5.79 20.13 -9.61
C HIS A 526 5.96 21.27 -10.60
N PRO A 527 6.17 22.51 -10.14
CA PRO A 527 6.17 23.67 -11.04
C PRO A 527 7.24 23.55 -12.15
N LEU A 528 8.46 23.19 -11.80
CA LEU A 528 9.55 23.07 -12.78
C LEU A 528 9.26 21.99 -13.84
N ALA A 529 8.79 20.80 -13.43
CA ALA A 529 8.47 19.72 -14.37
C ALA A 529 7.34 20.12 -15.32
N THR A 530 6.32 20.82 -14.78
CA THR A 530 5.17 21.33 -15.56
C THR A 530 5.62 22.35 -16.61
N ASP A 531 6.54 23.25 -16.26
CA ASP A 531 7.08 24.25 -17.20
C ASP A 531 7.96 23.58 -18.26
N LEU A 532 8.84 22.68 -17.86
CA LEU A 532 9.82 22.05 -18.74
C LEU A 532 9.19 21.11 -19.77
N ILE A 533 8.12 20.38 -19.42
CA ILE A 533 7.50 19.41 -20.34
C ILE A 533 6.98 20.10 -21.61
N LEU A 534 6.55 21.38 -21.48
CA LEU A 534 6.05 22.19 -22.61
C LEU A 534 7.19 22.64 -23.53
N THR A 535 8.44 22.60 -23.08
CA THR A 535 9.63 23.03 -23.84
C THR A 535 10.38 21.87 -24.51
N LEU A 536 9.94 20.62 -24.28
CA LEU A 536 10.62 19.46 -24.86
C LEU A 536 10.54 19.41 -26.39
N GLN A 537 11.63 19.08 -27.03
CA GLN A 537 11.69 18.92 -28.48
C GLN A 537 10.91 17.71 -28.96
N ASN A 538 10.95 16.62 -28.19
CA ASN A 538 10.25 15.38 -28.56
C ASN A 538 9.69 14.69 -27.32
N ARG A 539 8.44 15.05 -26.95
CA ARG A 539 7.76 14.50 -25.78
C ARG A 539 7.52 12.98 -25.88
N LYS A 540 7.47 12.45 -27.10
CA LYS A 540 7.25 11.02 -27.35
C LYS A 540 8.31 10.16 -26.64
N LEU A 541 9.59 10.62 -26.66
CA LEU A 541 10.70 9.89 -26.04
C LEU A 541 10.50 9.70 -24.55
N LEU A 542 9.98 10.73 -23.88
CA LEU A 542 9.72 10.72 -22.44
C LEU A 542 8.67 9.65 -22.08
N TYR A 543 7.56 9.58 -22.83
CA TYR A 543 6.50 8.60 -22.61
C TYR A 543 6.99 7.17 -22.86
N VAL A 544 7.77 6.95 -23.92
CA VAL A 544 8.33 5.63 -24.24
C VAL A 544 9.34 5.20 -23.15
N ALA A 545 10.23 6.11 -22.73
CA ALA A 545 11.19 5.84 -21.67
C ALA A 545 10.46 5.50 -20.36
N MET A 546 9.45 6.30 -20.00
CA MET A 546 8.64 6.08 -18.79
C MET A 546 7.92 4.72 -18.81
N PHE A 547 7.39 4.32 -19.96
CA PHE A 547 6.72 3.00 -20.11
C PHE A 547 7.72 1.84 -19.97
N LEU A 548 8.98 2.04 -20.32
CA LEU A 548 10.01 0.98 -20.37
C LEU A 548 11.01 1.02 -19.21
N HIS A 549 11.03 2.05 -18.34
CA HIS A 549 12.15 2.25 -17.40
C HIS A 549 12.36 1.05 -16.44
N ASP A 550 11.30 0.42 -16.02
CA ASP A 550 11.30 -0.72 -15.08
C ASP A 550 10.97 -2.07 -15.77
N ILE A 551 10.95 -2.11 -17.09
CA ILE A 551 10.49 -3.26 -17.88
C ILE A 551 11.33 -4.53 -17.67
N ALA A 552 12.55 -4.39 -17.17
CA ALA A 552 13.48 -5.51 -16.98
C ALA A 552 13.61 -5.95 -15.51
N LYS A 553 12.80 -5.42 -14.61
CA LYS A 553 12.78 -5.85 -13.19
C LYS A 553 12.50 -7.35 -13.08
N GLY A 554 13.07 -8.00 -12.06
CA GLY A 554 12.96 -9.44 -11.83
C GLY A 554 13.98 -10.28 -12.61
N ARG A 555 14.92 -9.65 -13.31
CA ARG A 555 16.04 -10.35 -13.96
C ARG A 555 17.25 -10.37 -13.03
N PRO A 556 18.19 -11.34 -13.21
CA PRO A 556 19.42 -11.37 -12.40
C PRO A 556 20.37 -10.19 -12.63
N GLU A 557 20.38 -9.63 -13.85
CA GLU A 557 21.20 -8.47 -14.23
C GLU A 557 20.54 -7.16 -13.75
N ASP A 558 21.33 -6.08 -13.69
CA ASP A 558 20.83 -4.75 -13.33
C ASP A 558 19.69 -4.37 -14.27
N HIS A 559 18.54 -3.96 -13.69
CA HIS A 559 17.32 -3.71 -14.45
C HIS A 559 17.42 -2.48 -15.37
N SER A 560 18.21 -1.48 -15.01
CA SER A 560 18.42 -0.26 -15.83
C SER A 560 19.19 -0.61 -17.11
N ILE A 561 20.28 -1.37 -16.96
CA ILE A 561 21.10 -1.85 -18.09
C ILE A 561 20.29 -2.80 -18.97
N ALA A 562 19.59 -3.75 -18.35
CA ALA A 562 18.75 -4.72 -19.06
C ALA A 562 17.58 -4.03 -19.76
N GLY A 563 16.99 -3.00 -19.11
CA GLY A 563 15.91 -2.18 -19.67
C GLY A 563 16.36 -1.42 -20.92
N ALA A 564 17.55 -0.83 -20.88
CA ALA A 564 18.14 -0.14 -22.05
C ALA A 564 18.30 -1.11 -23.25
N LYS A 565 18.71 -2.37 -22.98
CA LYS A 565 18.79 -3.42 -24.03
C LYS A 565 17.41 -3.74 -24.61
N VAL A 566 16.37 -3.78 -23.75
CA VAL A 566 14.98 -3.99 -24.19
C VAL A 566 14.52 -2.81 -25.07
N ALA A 567 14.82 -1.58 -24.66
CA ALA A 567 14.45 -0.38 -25.42
C ALA A 567 15.01 -0.43 -26.85
N ARG A 568 16.27 -0.84 -27.02
CA ARG A 568 16.92 -0.97 -28.33
C ARG A 568 16.21 -1.97 -29.25
N LYS A 569 15.42 -2.91 -28.69
CA LYS A 569 14.59 -3.85 -29.51
C LYS A 569 13.19 -3.30 -29.76
N VAL A 570 12.59 -2.64 -28.74
CA VAL A 570 11.19 -2.22 -28.81
C VAL A 570 11.01 -0.90 -29.56
N CYS A 571 11.91 0.08 -29.36
CA CYS A 571 11.78 1.42 -29.93
C CYS A 571 11.73 1.47 -31.45
N PRO A 572 12.59 0.73 -32.19
CA PRO A 572 12.51 0.72 -33.66
C PRO A 572 11.15 0.20 -34.15
N ARG A 573 10.59 -0.83 -33.48
CA ARG A 573 9.27 -1.36 -33.80
C ARG A 573 8.17 -0.29 -33.63
N LEU A 574 8.29 0.57 -32.58
CA LEU A 574 7.38 1.69 -32.32
C LEU A 574 7.60 2.88 -33.29
N GLY A 575 8.55 2.76 -34.23
CA GLY A 575 8.82 3.80 -35.22
C GLY A 575 9.78 4.90 -34.76
N LEU A 576 10.62 4.64 -33.74
CA LEU A 576 11.67 5.56 -33.32
C LEU A 576 12.92 5.31 -34.16
N ASN A 577 13.57 6.40 -34.58
CA ASN A 577 14.85 6.29 -35.30
C ASN A 577 15.99 5.94 -34.30
N GLU A 578 17.22 5.77 -34.83
CA GLU A 578 18.38 5.35 -34.05
C GLU A 578 18.70 6.34 -32.90
N ALA A 579 18.73 7.64 -33.20
CA ALA A 579 19.05 8.69 -32.22
C ALA A 579 17.98 8.77 -31.12
N GLU A 580 16.70 8.65 -31.49
CA GLU A 580 15.57 8.59 -30.57
C GLU A 580 15.65 7.34 -29.67
N THR A 581 15.98 6.18 -30.28
CA THR A 581 16.14 4.91 -29.57
C THR A 581 17.26 5.00 -28.52
N GLU A 582 18.42 5.57 -28.89
CA GLU A 582 19.54 5.72 -27.96
C GLU A 582 19.24 6.73 -26.84
N THR A 583 18.45 7.78 -27.12
CA THR A 583 17.99 8.70 -26.07
C THR A 583 17.08 7.99 -25.06
N VAL A 584 16.13 7.18 -25.55
CA VAL A 584 15.26 6.37 -24.68
C VAL A 584 16.08 5.36 -23.86
N ALA A 585 17.01 4.65 -24.52
CA ALA A 585 17.86 3.67 -23.85
C ALA A 585 18.71 4.33 -22.75
N TRP A 586 19.28 5.51 -23.05
CA TRP A 586 20.04 6.30 -22.07
C TRP A 586 19.17 6.72 -20.88
N LEU A 587 17.94 7.22 -21.14
CA LEU A 587 17.02 7.62 -20.06
C LEU A 587 16.72 6.44 -19.13
N ILE A 588 16.52 5.25 -19.69
CA ILE A 588 16.25 4.03 -18.90
C ILE A 588 17.48 3.62 -18.10
N GLU A 589 18.66 3.66 -18.72
CA GLU A 589 19.92 3.30 -18.06
C GLU A 589 20.22 4.21 -16.86
N HIS A 590 19.88 5.48 -16.98
CA HIS A 590 20.19 6.52 -15.99
C HIS A 590 18.98 7.03 -15.19
N HIS A 591 17.82 6.33 -15.22
CA HIS A 591 16.60 6.84 -14.60
C HIS A 591 16.70 7.04 -13.07
N LEU A 592 17.61 6.30 -12.40
CA LEU A 592 17.83 6.43 -10.95
C LEU A 592 18.91 7.46 -10.59
N ASP A 593 19.75 7.86 -11.54
CA ASP A 593 20.95 8.65 -11.24
C ASP A 593 20.62 10.05 -10.73
N MET A 594 19.58 10.70 -11.27
CA MET A 594 19.20 12.03 -10.80
C MET A 594 18.66 11.98 -9.36
N SER A 595 17.82 11.02 -9.04
CA SER A 595 17.29 10.89 -7.68
C SER A 595 18.38 10.50 -6.69
N THR A 596 19.28 9.60 -7.09
CA THR A 596 20.44 9.19 -6.26
C THR A 596 21.35 10.38 -5.99
N THR A 597 21.72 11.13 -7.02
CA THR A 597 22.59 12.31 -6.88
C THR A 597 21.93 13.37 -5.98
N ALA A 598 20.65 13.68 -6.23
CA ALA A 598 19.92 14.70 -5.47
C ALA A 598 19.80 14.35 -3.98
N GLN A 599 19.62 13.07 -3.65
CA GLN A 599 19.36 12.63 -2.27
C GLN A 599 20.61 12.17 -1.51
N SER A 600 21.74 11.89 -2.22
CA SER A 600 22.91 11.32 -1.55
C SER A 600 24.22 12.09 -1.83
N ARG A 601 24.15 13.20 -2.56
CA ARG A 601 25.35 14.02 -2.80
C ARG A 601 25.14 15.42 -2.23
N ASP A 602 26.24 16.02 -1.78
CA ASP A 602 26.25 17.43 -1.41
C ASP A 602 26.16 18.26 -2.69
N LEU A 603 25.00 18.87 -2.95
CA LEU A 603 24.73 19.63 -4.16
C LEU A 603 25.52 20.97 -4.22
N THR A 604 26.24 21.29 -3.17
CA THR A 604 27.16 22.44 -3.15
C THR A 604 28.57 22.03 -3.51
N ASP A 605 28.87 20.73 -3.51
CA ASP A 605 30.17 20.21 -3.93
C ASP A 605 30.25 20.28 -5.46
N ARG A 606 31.20 21.09 -5.94
CA ARG A 606 31.44 21.32 -7.38
C ARG A 606 31.65 19.99 -8.13
N LYS A 607 32.35 19.06 -7.52
CA LYS A 607 32.65 17.77 -8.16
C LYS A 607 31.37 16.97 -8.40
N ALA A 608 30.44 16.93 -7.44
CA ALA A 608 29.15 16.25 -7.59
C ALA A 608 28.37 16.78 -8.81
N ILE A 609 28.29 18.12 -8.94
CA ILE A 609 27.60 18.78 -10.06
C ILE A 609 28.31 18.53 -11.40
N THR A 610 29.65 18.63 -11.40
CA THR A 610 30.44 18.43 -12.64
C THR A 610 30.33 16.97 -13.12
N ASP A 611 30.43 16.00 -12.24
CA ASP A 611 30.30 14.58 -12.56
C ASP A 611 28.91 14.27 -13.12
N PHE A 612 27.85 14.84 -12.52
CA PHE A 612 26.48 14.69 -12.97
C PHE A 612 26.28 15.35 -14.35
N ALA A 613 26.81 16.58 -14.56
CA ALA A 613 26.72 17.28 -15.85
C ALA A 613 27.45 16.49 -16.97
N ASN A 614 28.59 15.91 -16.65
CA ASN A 614 29.39 15.11 -17.62
C ASN A 614 28.63 13.81 -18.00
N MET A 615 27.87 13.24 -17.11
CA MET A 615 27.02 12.07 -17.36
C MET A 615 25.83 12.46 -18.25
N VAL A 616 25.13 13.55 -17.92
CA VAL A 616 23.92 14.01 -18.62
C VAL A 616 24.22 14.51 -20.05
N GLN A 617 25.29 15.31 -20.23
CA GLN A 617 25.85 15.81 -21.50
C GLN A 617 25.01 16.86 -22.24
N SER A 618 23.71 16.92 -22.10
CA SER A 618 22.87 17.89 -22.80
C SER A 618 21.70 18.41 -21.99
N LEU A 619 21.29 19.65 -22.29
CA LEU A 619 20.15 20.28 -21.60
C LEU A 619 18.83 19.51 -21.86
N GLU A 620 18.63 18.98 -23.06
CA GLU A 620 17.44 18.22 -23.41
C GLU A 620 17.37 16.91 -22.56
N ARG A 621 18.50 16.19 -22.41
CA ARG A 621 18.60 15.02 -21.54
C ARG A 621 18.31 15.38 -20.08
N LEU A 622 18.82 16.53 -19.60
CA LEU A 622 18.59 17.02 -18.25
C LEU A 622 17.09 17.24 -17.99
N LYS A 623 16.40 17.91 -18.94
CA LYS A 623 14.95 18.15 -18.87
C LYS A 623 14.16 16.83 -18.83
N LEU A 624 14.45 15.95 -19.79
CA LEU A 624 13.80 14.62 -19.88
C LEU A 624 14.00 13.81 -18.60
N LEU A 625 15.23 13.79 -18.07
CA LEU A 625 15.57 13.03 -16.86
C LEU A 625 14.87 13.59 -15.62
N LEU A 626 14.81 14.92 -15.47
CA LEU A 626 14.08 15.54 -14.34
C LEU A 626 12.61 15.14 -14.36
N ILE A 627 11.94 15.29 -15.50
CA ILE A 627 10.49 15.01 -15.58
C ILE A 627 10.23 13.52 -15.34
N LEU A 628 11.08 12.66 -15.94
CA LEU A 628 10.99 11.22 -15.74
C LEU A 628 11.15 10.86 -14.25
N THR A 629 12.16 11.44 -13.58
CA THR A 629 12.44 11.19 -12.15
C THR A 629 11.28 11.63 -11.26
N VAL A 630 10.69 12.80 -11.50
CA VAL A 630 9.53 13.30 -10.75
C VAL A 630 8.34 12.35 -10.92
N ALA A 631 8.04 11.97 -12.17
CA ALA A 631 6.90 11.09 -12.46
C ALA A 631 7.09 9.69 -11.86
N ASP A 632 8.30 9.15 -11.93
CA ASP A 632 8.65 7.84 -11.37
C ASP A 632 8.43 7.82 -9.86
N ILE A 633 9.07 8.73 -9.11
CA ILE A 633 9.00 8.76 -7.63
C ILE A 633 7.54 8.95 -7.18
N ARG A 634 6.79 9.83 -7.85
CA ARG A 634 5.38 10.07 -7.51
C ARG A 634 4.51 8.83 -7.75
N ALA A 635 4.81 8.06 -8.77
CA ALA A 635 4.06 6.85 -9.13
C ALA A 635 4.32 5.67 -8.18
N VAL A 636 5.40 5.69 -7.39
CA VAL A 636 5.74 4.63 -6.41
C VAL A 636 4.61 4.46 -5.38
N GLY A 637 4.04 5.57 -4.89
CA GLY A 637 2.94 5.50 -3.92
C GLY A 637 2.71 6.80 -3.18
N PRO A 638 1.59 6.89 -2.44
CA PRO A 638 1.31 8.09 -1.65
C PRO A 638 2.41 8.39 -0.63
N GLY A 639 2.84 9.65 -0.55
CA GLY A 639 3.83 10.11 0.42
C GLY A 639 5.28 9.79 0.08
N VAL A 640 5.56 9.05 -0.99
CA VAL A 640 6.94 8.74 -1.42
C VAL A 640 7.62 9.98 -2.01
N PHE A 641 6.91 10.71 -2.86
CA PHE A 641 7.33 12.04 -3.30
C PHE A 641 6.82 13.08 -2.30
N ASN A 642 7.71 13.95 -1.86
CA ASN A 642 7.38 15.09 -0.99
C ASN A 642 8.08 16.36 -1.48
N GLY A 643 7.72 17.49 -0.92
CA GLY A 643 8.27 18.79 -1.30
C GLY A 643 9.79 18.87 -1.13
N TRP A 644 10.35 18.19 -0.11
CA TRP A 644 11.80 18.14 0.14
C TRP A 644 12.55 17.48 -1.04
N LYS A 645 12.09 16.31 -1.46
CA LYS A 645 12.68 15.64 -2.65
C LYS A 645 12.55 16.51 -3.90
N GLY A 646 11.39 17.14 -4.07
CA GLY A 646 11.17 18.10 -5.16
C GLY A 646 12.18 19.25 -5.12
N GLN A 647 12.47 19.79 -3.96
CA GLN A 647 13.46 20.86 -3.77
C GLN A 647 14.87 20.39 -4.15
N LEU A 648 15.28 19.20 -3.69
CA LEU A 648 16.60 18.64 -4.02
C LEU A 648 16.76 18.44 -5.55
N LEU A 649 15.72 17.92 -6.22
CA LEU A 649 15.74 17.76 -7.69
C LEU A 649 15.85 19.09 -8.41
N ARG A 650 15.11 20.12 -7.94
CA ARG A 650 15.19 21.48 -8.53
C ARG A 650 16.59 22.08 -8.32
N THR A 651 17.14 21.94 -7.13
CA THR A 651 18.50 22.41 -6.79
C THR A 651 19.52 21.76 -7.73
N LEU A 652 19.45 20.45 -7.91
CA LEU A 652 20.36 19.73 -8.82
C LEU A 652 20.20 20.21 -10.27
N TYR A 653 18.95 20.40 -10.74
CA TYR A 653 18.66 20.90 -12.08
C TYR A 653 19.32 22.27 -12.30
N TYR A 654 19.03 23.25 -11.43
CA TYR A 654 19.54 24.62 -11.59
C TYR A 654 21.05 24.71 -11.39
N ALA A 655 21.65 23.85 -10.59
CA ALA A 655 23.13 23.78 -10.43
C ALA A 655 23.79 23.18 -11.68
N THR A 656 23.12 22.27 -12.39
CA THR A 656 23.66 21.58 -13.59
C THR A 656 23.43 22.36 -14.88
N GLU A 657 22.29 23.02 -15.01
CA GLU A 657 21.87 23.74 -16.24
C GLU A 657 22.96 24.68 -16.82
N PRO A 658 23.66 25.50 -16.00
CA PRO A 658 24.71 26.38 -16.52
C PRO A 658 25.88 25.64 -17.18
N TYR A 659 26.24 24.46 -16.67
CA TYR A 659 27.33 23.65 -17.25
C TYR A 659 26.96 23.11 -18.64
N LEU A 660 25.69 22.87 -18.90
CA LEU A 660 25.19 22.27 -20.14
C LEU A 660 24.78 23.32 -21.20
N SER A 661 24.47 24.53 -20.77
CA SER A 661 23.99 25.59 -21.67
C SER A 661 25.12 26.41 -22.33
N GLY A 662 26.37 26.04 -22.07
CA GLY A 662 27.54 26.73 -22.67
C GLY A 662 27.81 28.12 -22.09
N GLY A 663 27.09 28.53 -21.06
CA GLY A 663 27.43 29.67 -20.25
C GLY A 663 28.76 29.36 -19.54
N HIS A 664 29.81 30.14 -19.85
CA HIS A 664 31.11 29.99 -19.19
C HIS A 664 30.97 30.32 -17.70
N THR A 665 30.48 29.35 -16.95
CA THR A 665 30.34 29.42 -15.50
C THR A 665 31.64 29.16 -14.79
N LYS A 666 32.65 29.91 -15.17
CA LYS A 666 33.54 30.43 -14.16
C LYS A 666 32.98 31.76 -13.67
N VAL A 667 31.70 31.81 -13.30
CA VAL A 667 31.36 32.67 -12.19
C VAL A 667 32.22 32.12 -11.07
N SER A 668 33.34 32.76 -10.81
CA SER A 668 34.30 32.28 -9.85
C SER A 668 33.49 32.10 -8.55
N HIS A 669 33.83 31.09 -7.77
CA HIS A 669 33.32 30.90 -6.41
C HIS A 669 33.28 32.25 -5.68
N ASN A 670 34.28 33.06 -5.89
CA ASN A 670 34.39 34.42 -5.32
C ASN A 670 33.27 35.35 -5.80
N GLN A 671 32.82 35.19 -7.06
CA GLN A 671 31.70 36.01 -7.59
C GLN A 671 30.36 35.58 -6.96
N ALA A 672 30.13 34.27 -6.81
CA ALA A 672 28.91 33.73 -6.17
C ALA A 672 28.86 34.14 -4.68
N ILE A 673 29.99 34.03 -3.98
CA ILE A 673 30.11 34.47 -2.57
C ILE A 673 29.84 35.98 -2.48
N ARG A 674 30.39 36.76 -3.41
CA ARG A 674 30.15 38.21 -3.40
C ARG A 674 28.68 38.52 -3.61
N PHE A 675 28.00 37.89 -4.58
CA PHE A 675 26.56 38.09 -4.80
C PHE A 675 25.75 37.72 -3.56
N ALA A 676 26.04 36.59 -2.91
CA ALA A 676 25.35 36.18 -1.70
C ALA A 676 25.52 37.20 -0.57
N LYS A 677 26.74 37.72 -0.39
CA LYS A 677 27.06 38.77 0.59
C LYS A 677 26.35 40.09 0.25
N GLU A 678 26.34 40.51 -1.03
CA GLU A 678 25.65 41.71 -1.46
C GLU A 678 24.13 41.62 -1.26
N GLU A 679 23.53 40.49 -1.60
CA GLU A 679 22.11 40.27 -1.41
C GLU A 679 21.75 40.29 0.10
N LEU A 680 22.54 39.61 0.91
CA LEU A 680 22.35 39.63 2.37
C LEU A 680 22.51 41.05 2.93
N THR A 681 23.51 41.77 2.48
CA THR A 681 23.76 43.16 2.88
C THR A 681 22.51 44.03 2.64
N GLY A 682 21.85 43.85 1.50
CA GLY A 682 20.60 44.52 1.16
C GLY A 682 19.48 44.20 2.16
N LYS A 683 19.37 42.96 2.59
CA LYS A 683 18.36 42.49 3.56
C LYS A 683 18.67 42.99 4.99
N LEU A 684 19.94 43.18 5.33
CA LEU A 684 20.41 43.65 6.63
C LEU A 684 20.65 45.18 6.74
N GLY A 685 20.05 45.95 5.81
CA GLY A 685 20.23 47.44 5.79
C GLY A 685 19.83 48.15 7.09
N HIS A 686 19.05 47.50 7.97
CA HIS A 686 18.63 48.02 9.23
C HIS A 686 19.67 47.84 10.39
N TRP A 687 20.74 47.04 10.12
CA TRP A 687 21.81 46.80 11.10
C TRP A 687 22.85 47.91 11.09
N PRO A 688 23.53 48.16 12.23
CA PRO A 688 24.78 48.96 12.23
C PRO A 688 25.82 48.37 11.29
N GLU A 689 26.54 49.21 10.58
CA GLU A 689 27.54 48.79 9.61
C GLU A 689 28.61 47.87 10.24
N THR A 690 29.05 48.19 11.43
CA THR A 690 30.03 47.37 12.20
C THR A 690 29.56 45.92 12.41
N ASP A 691 28.30 45.76 12.80
CA ASP A 691 27.72 44.46 13.11
C ASP A 691 27.54 43.63 11.83
N ARG A 692 27.10 44.31 10.76
CA ARG A 692 26.92 43.70 9.44
C ARG A 692 28.27 43.20 8.91
N GLU A 693 29.32 44.03 8.92
CA GLU A 693 30.67 43.63 8.50
C GLU A 693 31.23 42.47 9.33
N ALA A 694 31.07 42.52 10.64
CA ALA A 694 31.49 41.44 11.53
C ALA A 694 30.81 40.11 11.18
N TYR A 695 29.51 40.15 10.94
CA TYR A 695 28.76 38.96 10.51
C TYR A 695 29.22 38.41 9.17
N LEU A 696 29.41 39.29 8.14
CA LEU A 696 29.83 38.87 6.79
C LEU A 696 31.21 38.20 6.81
N ASN A 697 32.05 38.54 7.77
CA ASN A 697 33.41 37.99 7.89
C ASN A 697 33.49 36.78 8.84
N ARG A 698 32.36 36.40 9.46
CA ARG A 698 32.30 35.33 10.47
C ARG A 698 32.26 33.92 9.83
N HIS A 699 31.95 33.83 8.52
CA HIS A 699 31.71 32.56 7.86
C HIS A 699 32.75 32.22 6.83
N TYR A 700 33.07 30.92 6.73
CA TYR A 700 33.91 30.36 5.68
C TYR A 700 33.24 30.38 4.31
N PRO A 701 34.00 30.35 3.20
CA PRO A 701 33.42 30.37 1.85
C PRO A 701 32.28 29.34 1.59
N ALA A 702 32.41 28.13 2.09
CA ALA A 702 31.42 27.04 1.93
C ALA A 702 30.01 27.44 2.38
N TYR A 703 29.91 28.14 3.51
CA TYR A 703 28.63 28.64 4.05
C TYR A 703 27.86 29.46 3.02
N TRP A 704 28.55 30.40 2.36
CA TRP A 704 27.94 31.33 1.37
C TRP A 704 27.43 30.61 0.12
N LEU A 705 28.05 29.47 -0.24
CA LEU A 705 27.70 28.67 -1.39
C LEU A 705 26.56 27.67 -1.09
N ARG A 706 26.46 27.24 0.17
CA ARG A 706 25.49 26.22 0.60
C ARG A 706 24.14 26.77 0.97
N THR A 707 24.09 27.99 1.48
CA THR A 707 22.91 28.52 2.15
C THR A 707 22.11 29.43 1.24
N GLU A 708 20.82 29.13 1.11
CA GLU A 708 19.88 29.93 0.31
C GLU A 708 19.73 31.36 0.86
N PRO A 709 19.46 32.37 0.01
CA PRO A 709 19.38 33.79 0.45
C PRO A 709 18.42 34.07 1.60
N ASP A 710 17.27 33.41 1.63
CA ASP A 710 16.30 33.61 2.73
C ASP A 710 16.78 32.98 4.03
N ARG A 711 17.48 31.85 3.92
CA ARG A 711 18.08 31.18 5.09
C ARG A 711 19.28 31.99 5.62
N LEU A 712 20.10 32.59 4.72
CA LEU A 712 21.19 33.48 5.13
C LEU A 712 20.67 34.62 6.02
N ALA A 713 19.55 35.24 5.63
CA ALA A 713 18.94 36.32 6.43
C ALA A 713 18.43 35.79 7.77
N ALA A 714 17.77 34.63 7.79
CA ALA A 714 17.25 34.00 9.00
C ALA A 714 18.38 33.62 9.98
N HIS A 715 19.51 33.12 9.44
CA HIS A 715 20.72 32.82 10.21
C HIS A 715 21.32 34.08 10.80
N ALA A 716 21.45 35.14 10.00
CA ALA A 716 22.00 36.41 10.46
C ALA A 716 21.21 36.96 11.64
N GLU A 717 19.86 37.00 11.54
CA GLU A 717 18.97 37.47 12.61
C GLU A 717 19.15 36.63 13.91
N LEU A 718 19.24 35.29 13.76
CA LEU A 718 19.40 34.39 14.91
C LEU A 718 20.77 34.60 15.61
N VAL A 719 21.86 34.67 14.81
CA VAL A 719 23.21 34.88 15.33
C VAL A 719 23.30 36.25 16.03
N HIS A 720 22.83 37.30 15.37
CA HIS A 720 22.86 38.66 15.92
C HIS A 720 22.09 38.76 17.23
N LYS A 721 20.91 38.17 17.28
CA LYS A 721 20.12 38.11 18.53
C LYS A 721 20.87 37.38 19.65
N ALA A 722 21.52 36.24 19.32
CA ALA A 722 22.31 35.47 20.30
C ALA A 722 23.48 36.30 20.83
N ASP A 723 24.17 37.00 19.93
CA ASP A 723 25.30 37.88 20.32
C ASP A 723 24.84 39.01 21.25
N LEU A 724 23.74 39.72 20.91
CA LEU A 724 23.17 40.78 21.74
C LEU A 724 22.74 40.28 23.13
N GLU A 725 22.22 39.08 23.21
CA GLU A 725 21.80 38.45 24.46
C GLU A 725 22.93 37.71 25.18
N SER A 726 24.16 37.71 24.62
CA SER A 726 25.34 36.95 25.10
C SER A 726 25.04 35.47 25.35
N LYS A 727 24.25 34.86 24.44
CA LYS A 727 23.86 33.46 24.52
C LYS A 727 24.81 32.58 23.69
N GLN A 728 25.37 31.57 24.33
CA GLN A 728 26.19 30.57 23.63
C GLN A 728 25.34 29.51 22.89
N LEU A 729 24.06 29.33 23.24
CA LEU A 729 23.11 28.42 22.63
C LEU A 729 21.90 29.21 22.17
N ALA A 730 21.55 29.07 20.91
CA ALA A 730 20.32 29.65 20.36
C ALA A 730 19.71 28.70 19.30
N PHE A 731 18.40 28.74 19.18
CA PHE A 731 17.62 27.83 18.32
C PHE A 731 16.55 28.60 17.59
N LYS A 732 16.28 28.17 16.36
CA LYS A 732 15.13 28.64 15.58
C LYS A 732 14.44 27.44 14.92
N VAL A 733 13.11 27.39 15.00
CA VAL A 733 12.28 26.33 14.40
C VAL A 733 11.45 26.97 13.29
N THR A 734 11.59 26.46 12.08
CA THR A 734 10.85 26.96 10.90
C THR A 734 10.15 25.80 10.19
N PRO A 735 8.82 25.63 10.38
CA PRO A 735 8.07 24.68 9.58
C PRO A 735 8.07 25.09 8.10
N ARG A 736 8.28 24.11 7.21
CA ARG A 736 8.24 24.27 5.74
C ARG A 736 7.17 23.35 5.20
N ALA A 737 5.94 23.84 5.12
CA ALA A 737 4.77 23.02 4.75
C ALA A 737 4.90 22.44 3.35
N PHE A 738 5.35 23.23 2.37
CA PHE A 738 5.48 22.80 0.97
C PHE A 738 6.54 21.69 0.82
N GLU A 739 7.68 21.82 1.51
CA GLU A 739 8.77 20.85 1.46
C GLU A 739 8.47 19.60 2.31
N GLY A 740 7.51 19.67 3.23
CA GLY A 740 7.18 18.57 4.12
C GLY A 740 8.23 18.33 5.20
N VAL A 741 8.99 19.37 5.58
CA VAL A 741 10.02 19.30 6.60
C VAL A 741 9.87 20.41 7.63
N THR A 742 10.52 20.26 8.77
CA THR A 742 10.73 21.32 9.76
C THR A 742 12.23 21.55 9.90
N GLU A 743 12.63 22.78 9.71
CA GLU A 743 14.02 23.23 9.80
C GLU A 743 14.33 23.64 11.24
N LEU A 744 15.37 23.06 11.82
CA LEU A 744 15.91 23.41 13.14
C LEU A 744 17.28 24.06 12.92
N THR A 745 17.39 25.37 13.15
CA THR A 745 18.67 26.08 13.09
C THR A 745 19.24 26.15 14.52
N ILE A 746 20.49 25.75 14.70
CA ILE A 746 21.13 25.58 15.99
C ILE A 746 22.47 26.34 15.99
N ILE A 747 22.65 27.24 16.96
CA ILE A 747 23.95 27.87 17.27
C ILE A 747 24.44 27.26 18.59
N ALA A 748 25.66 26.75 18.59
CA ALA A 748 26.28 26.15 19.77
C ALA A 748 27.80 26.26 19.65
N PRO A 749 28.55 26.23 20.77
CA PRO A 749 30.00 26.01 20.67
C PRO A 749 30.30 24.71 19.95
N ASP A 750 31.16 24.75 18.95
CA ASP A 750 31.44 23.58 18.09
C ASP A 750 32.20 22.51 18.88
N HIS A 751 31.75 21.27 18.78
CA HIS A 751 32.46 20.09 19.28
C HIS A 751 32.06 18.79 18.57
N PRO A 752 32.94 17.80 18.50
CA PRO A 752 32.73 16.58 17.68
C PRO A 752 31.47 15.77 18.01
N ARG A 753 30.89 15.93 19.18
CA ARG A 753 29.69 15.18 19.60
C ARG A 753 28.37 15.92 19.33
N LEU A 754 28.43 17.15 18.79
CA LEU A 754 27.23 17.97 18.62
C LEU A 754 26.16 17.28 17.80
N LEU A 755 26.51 16.77 16.60
CA LEU A 755 25.53 16.10 15.73
C LEU A 755 24.99 14.81 16.36
N SER A 756 25.80 14.08 17.15
CA SER A 756 25.30 12.89 17.84
C SER A 756 24.30 13.22 18.96
N ILE A 757 24.47 14.34 19.63
CA ILE A 757 23.49 14.82 20.62
C ILE A 757 22.18 15.23 19.93
N ILE A 758 22.27 15.95 18.82
CA ILE A 758 21.11 16.34 18.00
C ILE A 758 20.37 15.09 17.49
N ALA A 759 21.09 14.12 16.92
CA ALA A 759 20.53 12.87 16.42
C ALA A 759 19.86 12.06 17.56
N GLY A 760 20.48 12.03 18.73
CA GLY A 760 19.93 11.36 19.92
C GLY A 760 18.65 12.03 20.43
N ALA A 761 18.62 13.35 20.44
CA ALA A 761 17.42 14.11 20.86
C ALA A 761 16.25 13.87 19.86
N CYS A 762 16.54 13.92 18.57
CA CYS A 762 15.56 13.61 17.53
C CYS A 762 15.02 12.17 17.69
N TYR A 763 15.92 11.21 17.88
CA TYR A 763 15.55 9.81 18.10
C TYR A 763 14.66 9.66 19.34
N SER A 764 15.04 10.27 20.47
CA SER A 764 14.29 10.18 21.74
C SER A 764 12.88 10.78 21.63
N THR A 765 12.68 11.73 20.73
CA THR A 765 11.38 12.39 20.49
C THR A 765 10.62 11.78 19.31
N GLY A 766 11.19 10.79 18.62
CA GLY A 766 10.58 10.16 17.45
C GLY A 766 10.70 10.95 16.15
N ALA A 767 11.53 12.01 16.13
CA ALA A 767 11.73 12.84 14.93
C ALA A 767 12.73 12.17 13.99
N ASN A 768 12.40 12.14 12.70
CA ASN A 768 13.25 11.58 11.64
C ASN A 768 14.04 12.68 10.95
N ILE A 769 15.37 12.65 11.04
CA ILE A 769 16.26 13.59 10.34
C ILE A 769 16.33 13.12 8.87
N VAL A 770 16.12 14.05 7.94
CA VAL A 770 16.18 13.78 6.49
C VAL A 770 17.41 14.42 5.85
N ASP A 771 17.98 15.49 6.45
CA ASP A 771 19.19 16.13 5.95
C ASP A 771 19.81 16.96 7.06
N ALA A 772 21.10 17.27 6.93
CA ALA A 772 21.81 18.14 7.87
C ALA A 772 22.94 18.90 7.16
N GLN A 773 22.96 20.21 7.35
CA GLN A 773 24.04 21.10 6.92
C GLN A 773 24.78 21.56 8.17
N ILE A 774 26.07 21.31 8.19
CA ILE A 774 26.94 21.58 9.33
C ILE A 774 27.94 22.67 8.94
N ASP A 775 27.87 23.82 9.58
CA ASP A 775 28.77 24.94 9.29
C ASP A 775 29.43 25.42 10.58
N THR A 776 30.75 25.56 10.55
CA THR A 776 31.52 26.13 11.64
C THR A 776 31.93 27.56 11.31
N THR A 777 31.79 28.45 12.26
CA THR A 777 32.21 29.86 12.12
C THR A 777 33.69 30.04 12.49
N THR A 778 34.26 31.15 12.04
CA THR A 778 35.71 31.49 12.28
C THR A 778 36.05 31.67 13.76
N ASP A 779 35.02 31.93 14.59
CA ASP A 779 35.17 32.09 16.06
C ASP A 779 34.75 30.84 16.84
N GLY A 780 34.58 29.69 16.16
CA GLY A 780 34.44 28.39 16.82
C GLY A 780 33.03 28.03 17.27
N PHE A 781 32.01 28.60 16.64
CA PHE A 781 30.62 28.15 16.85
C PHE A 781 30.17 27.27 15.67
N ALA A 782 29.35 26.28 15.96
CA ALA A 782 28.57 25.57 14.97
C ALA A 782 27.30 26.36 14.69
N LEU A 783 26.95 26.48 13.40
CA LEU A 783 25.67 26.98 12.92
C LEU A 783 25.06 25.87 12.07
N ASP A 784 24.36 24.96 12.75
CA ASP A 784 23.84 23.75 12.12
C ASP A 784 22.39 23.92 11.70
N THR A 785 22.06 23.48 10.50
CA THR A 785 20.70 23.43 10.00
C THR A 785 20.28 21.98 9.81
N ILE A 786 19.33 21.52 10.65
CA ILE A 786 18.86 20.14 10.66
C ILE A 786 17.43 20.11 10.08
N PHE A 787 17.21 19.26 9.11
CA PHE A 787 15.89 19.08 8.48
C PHE A 787 15.26 17.80 9.02
N ILE A 788 14.13 17.94 9.71
CA ILE A 788 13.36 16.78 10.21
C ILE A 788 12.06 16.66 9.43
N GLY A 789 11.61 15.44 9.22
CA GLY A 789 10.33 15.16 8.54
C GLY A 789 9.17 15.82 9.30
N ARG A 790 8.29 16.52 8.59
CA ARG A 790 7.10 17.15 9.15
C ARG A 790 6.06 16.06 9.47
N GLU A 791 5.41 16.16 10.64
CA GLU A 791 4.41 15.19 11.10
C GLU A 791 3.03 15.81 11.30
N LEU A 792 2.97 17.09 11.64
CA LEU A 792 1.71 17.75 11.99
C LEU A 792 1.29 18.72 10.87
N PRO A 793 0.01 18.74 10.49
CA PRO A 793 -0.45 19.59 9.38
C PRO A 793 -0.46 21.09 9.72
N ASP A 794 -0.67 21.44 11.01
CA ASP A 794 -0.69 22.83 11.48
C ASP A 794 0.74 23.32 11.78
N ASP A 795 1.10 24.51 11.31
CA ASP A 795 2.44 25.09 11.46
C ASP A 795 2.78 25.42 12.93
N ASP A 796 1.80 25.85 13.72
CA ASP A 796 2.02 26.20 15.14
C ASP A 796 2.24 24.94 15.98
N ASP A 797 1.50 23.88 15.70
CA ASP A 797 1.69 22.58 16.37
C ASP A 797 3.05 21.97 15.99
N GLU A 798 3.44 22.06 14.72
CA GLU A 798 4.73 21.58 14.25
C GLU A 798 5.88 22.41 14.86
N ARG A 799 5.69 23.72 14.98
CA ARG A 799 6.66 24.61 15.65
C ARG A 799 6.84 24.20 17.13
N ARG A 800 5.75 23.96 17.86
CA ARG A 800 5.79 23.47 19.26
C ARG A 800 6.50 22.11 19.35
N ARG A 801 6.31 21.24 18.36
CA ARG A 801 7.03 19.95 18.28
C ARG A 801 8.53 20.20 18.15
N GLY A 802 8.96 21.04 17.21
CA GLY A 802 10.36 21.43 17.00
C GLY A 802 10.98 22.06 18.25
N GLU A 803 10.24 22.95 18.94
CA GLU A 803 10.68 23.59 20.18
C GLU A 803 10.89 22.59 21.33
N ARG A 804 10.11 21.51 21.39
CA ARG A 804 10.35 20.44 22.37
C ARG A 804 11.68 19.72 22.07
N ILE A 805 11.99 19.49 20.80
CA ILE A 805 13.25 18.86 20.36
C ILE A 805 14.44 19.77 20.72
N THR A 806 14.38 21.07 20.37
CA THR A 806 15.46 22.01 20.62
C THR A 806 15.69 22.21 22.14
N ARG A 807 14.62 22.18 22.91
CA ARG A 807 14.73 22.27 24.41
C ARG A 807 15.46 21.05 24.97
N LEU A 808 15.22 19.85 24.42
CA LEU A 808 15.93 18.64 24.84
C LEU A 808 17.41 18.70 24.41
N ILE A 809 17.71 19.22 23.21
CA ILE A 809 19.09 19.45 22.76
C ILE A 809 19.79 20.42 23.75
N GLU A 810 19.12 21.52 24.06
CA GLU A 810 19.66 22.55 25.01
C GLU A 810 19.99 21.97 26.37
N THR A 811 19.05 21.24 26.98
CA THR A 811 19.26 20.65 28.30
C THR A 811 20.39 19.62 28.31
N THR A 812 20.50 18.84 27.21
CA THR A 812 21.57 17.85 27.07
C THR A 812 22.94 18.52 26.87
N LEU A 813 23.03 19.59 26.05
CA LEU A 813 24.26 20.32 25.78
C LEU A 813 24.77 21.05 27.05
N ARG A 814 23.87 21.52 27.89
CA ARG A 814 24.21 22.16 29.17
C ARG A 814 24.67 21.15 30.26
N GLY A 815 24.40 19.85 30.00
CA GLY A 815 24.68 18.80 30.97
C GLY A 815 23.63 18.68 32.08
N ASP A 816 22.48 19.35 31.94
CA ASP A 816 21.42 19.38 32.95
C ASP A 816 20.66 18.04 32.99
N ALA A 817 20.60 17.31 31.86
CA ALA A 817 19.95 16.01 31.79
C ALA A 817 20.57 15.14 30.68
N PRO A 818 20.74 13.84 30.93
CA PRO A 818 21.14 12.92 29.85
C PRO A 818 20.00 12.74 28.88
N LEU A 819 20.29 12.31 27.65
CA LEU A 819 19.26 11.96 26.69
C LEU A 819 18.35 10.88 27.26
N PRO A 820 17.02 11.02 27.15
CA PRO A 820 16.10 9.99 27.63
C PRO A 820 16.32 8.68 26.88
N ASP A 821 16.27 7.55 27.59
CA ASP A 821 16.39 6.24 26.98
C ASP A 821 15.06 5.89 26.25
N PRO A 822 15.09 5.63 24.96
CA PRO A 822 13.84 5.44 24.19
C PRO A 822 13.26 4.01 24.32
N VAL A 823 13.11 3.53 25.54
CA VAL A 823 12.89 2.11 25.87
C VAL A 823 11.51 1.54 25.50
N SER A 824 10.51 2.32 25.09
CA SER A 824 9.16 1.74 25.08
C SER A 824 8.28 1.92 23.83
N ARG A 825 8.75 2.58 22.79
CA ARG A 825 7.89 2.87 21.59
C ARG A 825 8.06 1.95 20.35
N UNK A 826 8.74 1.21 20.50
CA UNK A 826 9.04 0.49 19.50
C UNK A 826 8.40 -0.74 19.27
N GLY A 827 7.50 -0.99 19.83
CA GLY A 827 6.85 -2.30 19.74
C GLY A 827 6.23 -2.67 18.40
N SER A 828 5.78 -1.72 17.60
CA SER A 828 5.08 -2.02 16.35
C SER A 828 5.97 -2.05 15.10
N VAL A 829 7.09 -1.34 15.10
CA VAL A 829 7.99 -1.27 13.94
C VAL A 829 8.91 -2.50 13.84
N LYS A 830 9.26 -3.11 14.96
CA LYS A 830 10.20 -4.24 15.03
C LYS A 830 9.74 -5.52 14.28
N GLY A 831 8.43 -5.76 14.17
CA GLY A 831 7.90 -6.96 13.48
C GLY A 831 8.10 -6.92 11.96
N ARG A 832 7.71 -5.82 11.35
CA ARG A 832 7.78 -5.62 9.88
C ARG A 832 9.22 -5.61 9.37
N MET A 833 10.14 -4.95 10.08
CA MET A 833 11.55 -4.82 9.67
C MET A 833 12.28 -6.17 9.72
N LYS A 834 11.90 -7.07 10.65
CA LYS A 834 12.49 -8.42 10.77
C LYS A 834 12.24 -9.30 9.54
N ALA A 835 11.25 -8.98 8.71
CA ALA A 835 10.95 -9.72 7.48
C ALA A 835 12.04 -9.51 6.41
N PHE A 836 12.86 -8.48 6.55
CA PHE A 836 13.86 -8.09 5.53
C PHE A 836 15.29 -8.37 6.01
N LYS A 837 16.13 -8.75 5.05
CA LYS A 837 17.57 -8.88 5.23
C LYS A 837 18.24 -7.95 4.24
N VAL A 838 18.86 -6.90 4.73
CA VAL A 838 19.65 -5.94 3.94
C VAL A 838 21.11 -6.09 4.41
N ALA A 839 22.00 -6.39 3.49
CA ALA A 839 23.43 -6.47 3.81
C ALA A 839 23.95 -5.08 4.19
N SER A 840 24.72 -4.99 5.25
CA SER A 840 25.40 -3.77 5.66
C SER A 840 26.57 -3.51 4.72
N GLU A 841 26.70 -2.30 4.24
CA GLU A 841 27.81 -1.88 3.38
C GLU A 841 28.28 -0.49 3.77
N VAL A 842 29.60 -0.35 3.91
CA VAL A 842 30.22 0.96 4.22
C VAL A 842 31.33 1.18 3.19
N LEU A 843 31.15 2.23 2.40
CA LEU A 843 32.16 2.65 1.39
C LEU A 843 32.83 3.94 1.89
N VAL A 844 34.16 3.96 1.81
CA VAL A 844 34.97 5.14 2.12
C VAL A 844 35.59 5.60 0.79
N ASN A 845 35.21 6.77 0.32
CA ASN A 845 35.51 7.20 -1.05
C ASN A 845 36.10 8.61 -1.06
N ASN A 846 37.31 8.74 -1.62
CA ASN A 846 38.01 10.03 -1.77
C ASN A 846 37.85 10.64 -3.16
N SER A 847 37.18 9.96 -4.11
CA SER A 847 37.01 10.44 -5.48
C SER A 847 35.68 11.19 -5.72
N LEU A 848 34.76 11.16 -4.76
CA LEU A 848 33.42 11.76 -4.91
C LEU A 848 33.36 13.23 -4.51
N SER A 849 34.39 13.77 -3.87
CA SER A 849 34.50 15.17 -3.46
C SER A 849 35.95 15.61 -3.62
N ASP A 850 36.17 16.88 -3.89
CA ASP A 850 37.54 17.45 -3.93
C ASP A 850 38.07 17.70 -2.52
N ASP A 851 37.22 18.05 -1.56
CA ASP A 851 37.63 18.55 -0.24
C ASP A 851 37.37 17.56 0.90
N SER A 852 36.48 16.58 0.74
CA SER A 852 36.05 15.68 1.81
C SER A 852 36.22 14.20 1.44
N THR A 853 36.38 13.35 2.45
CA THR A 853 36.19 11.92 2.31
C THR A 853 34.68 11.64 2.43
N VAL A 854 34.12 10.90 1.48
CA VAL A 854 32.70 10.57 1.46
C VAL A 854 32.49 9.17 2.05
N LEU A 855 31.69 9.08 3.11
CA LEU A 855 31.30 7.82 3.73
C LEU A 855 29.87 7.50 3.26
N GLU A 856 29.69 6.45 2.46
CA GLU A 856 28.39 5.95 2.02
C GLU A 856 28.07 4.71 2.85
N ILE A 857 26.99 4.75 3.60
CA ILE A 857 26.59 3.73 4.57
C ILE A 857 25.21 3.22 4.19
N SER A 858 25.08 1.93 3.93
CA SER A 858 23.78 1.34 3.67
C SER A 858 23.53 0.10 4.53
N GLY A 859 22.27 -0.16 4.83
CA GLY A 859 21.88 -1.29 5.66
C GLY A 859 20.38 -1.30 5.95
N LEU A 860 19.97 -2.17 6.86
CA LEU A 860 18.59 -2.26 7.32
C LEU A 860 18.28 -1.07 8.25
N ASP A 861 17.22 -0.34 7.97
CA ASP A 861 16.79 0.77 8.82
C ASP A 861 16.37 0.26 10.20
N ARG A 862 16.75 1.01 11.23
CA ARG A 862 16.34 0.72 12.61
C ARG A 862 16.32 1.99 13.47
N PRO A 863 15.45 2.03 14.48
CA PRO A 863 15.44 3.16 15.39
C PRO A 863 16.82 3.39 16.04
N GLY A 864 17.29 4.62 16.02
CA GLY A 864 18.57 5.02 16.61
C GLY A 864 19.79 4.80 15.73
N LEU A 865 19.63 4.29 14.50
CA LEU A 865 20.79 4.03 13.61
C LEU A 865 21.62 5.31 13.39
N LEU A 866 21.01 6.42 13.05
CA LEU A 866 21.71 7.69 12.82
C LEU A 866 22.47 8.15 14.07
N TYR A 867 21.87 7.97 15.26
CA TYR A 867 22.57 8.27 16.53
C TYR A 867 23.83 7.41 16.71
N ASP A 868 23.72 6.10 16.44
CA ASP A 868 24.86 5.18 16.55
C ASP A 868 25.96 5.53 15.55
N LEU A 869 25.58 5.87 14.30
CA LEU A 869 26.52 6.26 13.23
C LEU A 869 27.25 7.57 13.59
N THR A 870 26.51 8.61 13.96
CA THR A 870 27.11 9.92 14.31
C THR A 870 27.98 9.82 15.56
N ARG A 871 27.60 8.99 16.52
CA ARG A 871 28.40 8.71 17.70
C ARG A 871 29.71 7.99 17.33
N SER A 872 29.62 7.01 16.45
CA SER A 872 30.80 6.28 15.96
C SER A 872 31.75 7.20 15.19
N ILE A 873 31.23 8.07 14.31
CA ILE A 873 32.01 9.07 13.57
C ILE A 873 32.74 10.02 14.55
N ALA A 874 32.04 10.47 15.60
CA ALA A 874 32.64 11.33 16.63
C ALA A 874 33.80 10.65 17.39
N THR A 875 33.64 9.35 17.74
CA THR A 875 34.71 8.59 18.43
C THR A 875 35.92 8.30 17.52
N LEU A 876 35.72 8.36 16.19
CA LEU A 876 36.80 8.21 15.21
C LEU A 876 37.58 9.53 14.97
N ASN A 877 37.20 10.58 15.66
CA ASN A 877 37.78 11.92 15.52
C ASN A 877 37.67 12.44 14.07
N LEU A 878 36.48 12.39 13.55
CA LEU A 878 36.16 12.90 12.21
C LEU A 878 35.22 14.10 12.36
N ASN A 879 35.48 15.14 11.57
CA ASN A 879 34.58 16.30 11.45
C ASN A 879 33.56 16.01 10.32
N ILE A 880 32.29 16.25 10.57
CA ILE A 880 31.20 16.11 9.59
C ILE A 880 30.93 17.50 9.00
N GLY A 881 31.03 17.63 7.67
CA GLY A 881 30.69 18.87 6.96
C GLY A 881 29.26 18.87 6.43
N SER A 882 28.77 17.70 6.00
CA SER A 882 27.34 17.55 5.64
C SER A 882 26.92 16.10 5.81
N ALA A 883 25.61 15.87 5.97
CA ALA A 883 25.05 14.55 6.14
C ALA A 883 23.71 14.47 5.37
N HIS A 884 23.59 13.51 4.46
CA HIS A 884 22.42 13.28 3.63
C HIS A 884 21.80 11.94 4.02
N ILE A 885 20.60 11.99 4.59
CA ILE A 885 19.95 10.84 5.22
C ILE A 885 18.76 10.42 4.36
N SER A 886 18.83 9.22 3.80
CA SER A 886 17.79 8.73 2.89
C SER A 886 17.32 7.34 3.29
N THR A 887 15.99 7.17 3.41
CA THR A 887 15.37 5.87 3.67
C THR A 887 14.52 5.45 2.47
N PHE A 888 14.77 4.25 1.98
CA PHE A 888 14.06 3.63 0.84
C PHE A 888 13.36 2.35 1.36
N GLY A 889 12.17 2.54 1.96
CA GLY A 889 11.46 1.44 2.57
C GLY A 889 12.19 0.90 3.80
N GLU A 890 12.74 -0.32 3.70
CA GLU A 890 13.51 -0.97 4.76
C GLU A 890 15.00 -0.65 4.73
N LYS A 891 15.49 -0.04 3.63
CA LYS A 891 16.92 0.23 3.43
C LYS A 891 17.25 1.70 3.70
N VAL A 892 18.26 1.97 4.52
CA VAL A 892 18.86 3.31 4.64
C VAL A 892 20.04 3.44 3.66
N VAL A 893 20.27 4.66 3.21
CA VAL A 893 21.48 5.09 2.51
C VAL A 893 21.86 6.45 3.09
N ASP A 894 22.80 6.45 4.04
CA ASP A 894 23.26 7.65 4.72
C ASP A 894 24.66 8.01 4.18
N VAL A 895 24.82 9.26 3.81
CA VAL A 895 26.08 9.74 3.21
C VAL A 895 26.62 10.90 4.05
N PHE A 896 27.85 10.75 4.54
CA PHE A 896 28.53 11.79 5.34
C PHE A 896 29.77 12.29 4.60
N TYR A 897 29.90 13.59 4.50
CA TYR A 897 31.11 14.27 4.01
C TYR A 897 31.96 14.61 5.21
N VAL A 898 33.11 13.96 5.34
CA VAL A 898 33.96 14.07 6.53
C VAL A 898 35.39 14.44 6.21
N THR A 899 36.04 15.07 7.20
CA THR A 899 37.52 15.34 7.18
C THR A 899 38.09 14.85 8.50
N ASP A 900 39.41 14.83 8.60
CA ASP A 900 40.07 14.68 9.89
C ASP A 900 39.98 16.01 10.68
N LEU A 901 40.49 16.02 11.90
CA LEU A 901 40.44 17.22 12.78
C LEU A 901 41.28 18.39 12.23
N THR A 902 42.10 18.16 11.23
CA THR A 902 42.92 19.22 10.56
C THR A 902 42.24 19.72 9.27
N GLY A 903 41.08 19.20 8.92
CA GLY A 903 40.32 19.56 7.71
C GLY A 903 40.76 18.85 6.46
N GLN A 904 41.55 17.75 6.58
CA GLN A 904 42.07 17.02 5.41
C GLN A 904 41.29 15.72 5.18
N LYS A 905 41.30 15.24 3.91
CA LYS A 905 40.76 13.92 3.54
C LYS A 905 41.49 12.80 4.29
N ILE A 906 40.82 11.71 4.55
CA ILE A 906 41.39 10.52 5.19
C ILE A 906 42.09 9.70 4.09
N ALA A 907 43.36 9.99 3.84
CA ALA A 907 44.18 9.34 2.81
C ALA A 907 44.75 7.98 3.25
N ASN A 908 44.95 7.77 4.54
CA ASN A 908 45.56 6.56 5.09
C ASN A 908 44.58 5.37 4.99
N ILE A 909 44.99 4.33 4.27
CA ILE A 909 44.16 3.14 4.01
C ILE A 909 43.82 2.40 5.31
N GLY A 910 44.78 2.24 6.21
CA GLY A 910 44.54 1.59 7.51
C GLY A 910 43.50 2.33 8.36
N ARG A 911 43.51 3.67 8.32
CA ARG A 911 42.49 4.49 9.00
C ARG A 911 41.12 4.33 8.32
N GLN A 912 41.09 4.24 6.97
CA GLN A 912 39.84 3.97 6.22
C GLN A 912 39.24 2.60 6.60
N ASP A 913 40.10 1.57 6.78
CA ASP A 913 39.66 0.23 7.18
C ASP A 913 39.04 0.24 8.60
N ILE A 914 39.64 0.97 9.52
CA ILE A 914 39.13 1.14 10.89
C ILE A 914 37.75 1.84 10.85
N ILE A 915 37.62 2.89 10.02
CA ILE A 915 36.35 3.61 9.84
C ILE A 915 35.28 2.66 9.31
N ARG A 916 35.62 1.89 8.26
CA ARG A 916 34.70 0.92 7.63
C ARG A 916 34.21 -0.12 8.64
N GLU A 917 35.14 -0.71 9.40
CA GLU A 917 34.83 -1.71 10.44
C GLU A 917 33.92 -1.15 11.54
N ARG A 918 34.26 0.01 12.09
CA ARG A 918 33.48 0.65 13.17
C ARG A 918 32.06 0.98 12.71
N LEU A 919 31.93 1.56 11.52
CA LEU A 919 30.63 1.94 10.99
C LEU A 919 29.80 0.72 10.61
N SER A 920 30.40 -0.35 10.05
CA SER A 920 29.69 -1.61 9.79
C SER A 920 29.12 -2.19 11.10
N ASN A 921 29.93 -2.20 12.17
CA ASN A 921 29.47 -2.63 13.50
C ASN A 921 28.30 -1.78 14.00
N ALA A 922 28.33 -0.47 13.76
CA ALA A 922 27.24 0.44 14.15
C ALA A 922 25.95 0.15 13.37
N VAL A 923 26.04 -0.14 12.06
CA VAL A 923 24.88 -0.52 11.23
C VAL A 923 24.25 -1.81 11.77
N ASP A 924 25.08 -2.79 12.12
CA ASP A 924 24.63 -4.11 12.62
C ASP A 924 24.13 -4.06 14.08
N GLY A 925 24.22 -2.90 14.73
CA GLY A 925 23.80 -2.74 16.13
C GLY A 925 24.81 -3.22 17.15
N ASN A 926 26.05 -3.51 16.74
CA ASN A 926 27.15 -3.99 17.58
C ASN A 926 28.02 -2.80 18.06
N VAL A 927 27.41 -1.80 18.69
CA VAL A 927 28.15 -0.62 19.16
C VAL A 927 28.83 -0.92 20.48
N GLU A 928 30.15 -0.85 20.53
CA GLU A 928 30.89 -0.91 21.80
C GLU A 928 30.52 0.29 22.65
N LEU A 929 30.04 0.03 23.85
CA LEU A 929 29.76 1.10 24.84
C LEU A 929 31.04 1.84 25.16
N ASP A 930 31.03 3.16 25.01
CA ASP A 930 32.16 4.04 25.39
C ASP A 930 32.45 3.87 26.86
N PRO A 931 33.66 3.44 27.28
CA PRO A 931 34.00 3.32 28.71
C PRO A 931 34.01 4.66 29.44
N ALA A 932 33.97 5.79 28.73
CA ALA A 932 33.90 7.13 29.30
C ALA A 932 32.48 7.69 29.49
N ALA A 933 31.43 6.96 28.99
CA ALA A 933 30.06 7.38 29.24
C ALA A 933 29.72 7.16 30.74
N PRO A 934 29.13 8.16 31.43
CA PRO A 934 28.73 7.93 32.82
C PRO A 934 27.65 6.84 32.87
N VAL A 935 28.04 5.67 33.35
CA VAL A 935 27.12 4.58 33.64
C VAL A 935 26.19 5.04 34.74
N ALA A 936 24.92 5.19 34.44
CA ALA A 936 23.90 5.33 35.47
C ALA A 936 23.93 4.02 36.28
N ARG A 937 24.60 4.03 37.43
CA ARG A 937 24.58 2.89 38.36
C ARG A 937 23.14 2.62 38.74
N LYS A 938 22.58 1.53 38.24
CA LYS A 938 21.35 0.97 38.81
C LYS A 938 21.62 0.71 40.28
N ALA A 939 21.02 1.49 41.15
CA ALA A 939 21.00 1.21 42.59
C ALA A 939 20.24 -0.12 42.72
N GLN A 940 20.93 -1.20 42.95
CA GLN A 940 20.34 -2.43 43.44
C GLN A 940 19.74 -2.14 44.80
N ARG A 941 18.42 -1.96 44.85
CA ARG A 941 17.70 -2.12 46.10
C ARG A 941 17.75 -3.61 46.44
N GLN A 942 18.63 -3.97 47.35
CA GLN A 942 18.54 -5.21 48.06
C GLN A 942 17.31 -5.11 48.96
N ALA A 943 16.36 -5.96 48.71
CA ALA A 943 15.26 -6.16 49.62
C ALA A 943 15.80 -6.85 50.87
N SER A 944 15.64 -6.25 51.99
CA SER A 944 15.74 -6.88 53.31
C SER A 944 14.34 -7.38 53.67
#